data_606f1b560ef5a082395262b2f542cba2
#
_entry.id   606f1b560ef5a082395262b2f542cba2
#
_cell.length_a   1.000
_cell.length_b   1.000
_cell.length_c   1.000
_cell.angle_alpha   90.00
_cell.angle_beta   90.00
_cell.angle_gamma   90.00
#
_symmetry.space_group_name_H-M   'P 1'
#
loop_
_entity.id
_entity.type
_entity.pdbx_description
1 polymer ?
#
loop_
_entity_poly.entity_id
_entity_poly.type
_entity_poly.pdbx_seq_one_letter_code
_entity_poly.pdbx_strand_id
1 'polypeptide(L)'
;MDTRSERAHAVLVGAAYGDALAMPTCGMTPEQITSVYGDFKELIDADASHTTMPGAPAGSVTEVTREILAEASALLGGSFSFPVAADDVHSPTDHTHARRCVLRAIPVGIATSTQDPEAFADAVWEACAEGPTTRQEFQAAALIAAFISIGLDWPDSRPMDIEGILWETVNYVASMEPRGSWSAEPDALATTRRAVNVVSCQRSMYFSEFTKAFGHPSTPTQIVPFALAFTLHVLLGFSPYVARLGGDTASCSALVAALMGSVLGASAFRDAPLDAVEEVNHLDLSAVARELVALRPPAPGDPREQAEYVELEIAPSGPSSFEEPGSSLRTRQSLFEQVSPPTPLGPVRGDAPAGRLIFMGQLVLNQSLRTASFPEAGGDVWADDEGMRLTGNIEVLRAAQRMGVEAVSLSPIGEGPHASLIEECLRHEGIVDAGPRVPGMDNGYQVTITDNAGAHYTITTNGAEYAAPRRGWAEVAQTLGPSDVLYIDGTLVGTGYGKTHPNSVPATEALLVLPEYVRIVVDPSRAAQTPFGLRSDNVVLVMTQEEASSLGTSIVGDRSAFDACRTPDGAAEKICRLFDSHSIIRAGTAGAYIGRPTHGRGRFVWSTSTHIPAPSTNKTDLPEARHVYSGVLAASLDLGTPFERSVLLANCAEVLAASGNAVAPSCPPLEDIEAAADALEARADGE
;
A
#
# COMPACT_ATOMS: atom_id res chain seq x y z
N MET A 1 22.75 -19.95 -14.64
CA MET A 1 21.48 -19.43 -15.22
C MET A 1 21.49 -17.93 -14.98
N ASP A 2 20.88 -17.14 -15.86
CA ASP A 2 20.59 -15.76 -15.54
C ASP A 2 19.45 -15.73 -14.49
N THR A 3 19.32 -14.63 -13.77
CA THR A 3 18.32 -14.50 -12.67
C THR A 3 16.89 -14.71 -13.17
N ARG A 4 16.58 -14.31 -14.40
CA ARG A 4 15.25 -14.47 -15.01
C ARG A 4 14.94 -15.95 -15.22
N SER A 5 15.88 -16.73 -15.78
CA SER A 5 15.73 -18.18 -15.98
C SER A 5 15.67 -18.95 -14.66
N GLU A 6 16.38 -18.47 -13.63
CA GLU A 6 16.33 -19.05 -12.29
C GLU A 6 14.97 -18.81 -11.63
N ARG A 7 14.42 -17.59 -11.71
CA ARG A 7 13.07 -17.28 -11.22
C ARG A 7 12.00 -18.04 -12.01
N ALA A 8 12.11 -18.15 -13.34
CA ALA A 8 11.18 -18.91 -14.16
C ALA A 8 11.16 -20.40 -13.79
N HIS A 9 12.32 -21.00 -13.54
CA HIS A 9 12.41 -22.36 -13.02
C HIS A 9 11.71 -22.47 -11.65
N ALA A 10 11.99 -21.52 -10.74
CA ALA A 10 11.35 -21.50 -9.43
C ALA A 10 9.83 -21.32 -9.51
N VAL A 11 9.29 -20.63 -10.52
CA VAL A 11 7.85 -20.56 -10.79
C VAL A 11 7.27 -21.93 -11.10
N LEU A 12 7.85 -22.67 -12.05
CA LEU A 12 7.32 -23.96 -12.48
C LEU A 12 7.50 -25.04 -11.41
N VAL A 13 8.71 -25.18 -10.86
CA VAL A 13 8.96 -26.18 -9.82
C VAL A 13 8.23 -25.87 -8.53
N GLY A 14 8.08 -24.57 -8.20
CA GLY A 14 7.27 -24.12 -7.07
C GLY A 14 5.80 -24.48 -7.28
N ALA A 15 5.22 -24.20 -8.45
CA ALA A 15 3.85 -24.58 -8.76
C ALA A 15 3.62 -26.09 -8.60
N ALA A 16 4.52 -26.91 -9.14
CA ALA A 16 4.44 -28.37 -9.03
C ALA A 16 4.59 -28.84 -7.56
N TYR A 17 5.48 -28.23 -6.80
CA TYR A 17 5.66 -28.52 -5.38
C TYR A 17 4.42 -28.11 -4.55
N GLY A 18 3.86 -26.93 -4.81
CA GLY A 18 2.64 -26.47 -4.13
C GLY A 18 1.45 -27.38 -4.40
N ASP A 19 1.28 -27.84 -5.64
CA ASP A 19 0.28 -28.80 -6.05
C ASP A 19 0.49 -30.16 -5.34
N ALA A 20 1.70 -30.73 -5.43
CA ALA A 20 2.04 -32.00 -4.80
C ALA A 20 1.88 -32.00 -3.26
N LEU A 21 2.19 -30.88 -2.62
CA LEU A 21 1.99 -30.70 -1.17
C LEU A 21 0.51 -30.68 -0.80
N ALA A 22 -0.33 -30.08 -1.62
CA ALA A 22 -1.76 -29.97 -1.39
C ALA A 22 -2.57 -31.16 -1.97
N MET A 23 -1.95 -32.03 -2.76
CA MET A 23 -2.58 -33.19 -3.37
C MET A 23 -3.36 -34.03 -2.35
N PRO A 24 -2.83 -34.37 -1.16
CA PRO A 24 -3.55 -35.20 -0.19
C PRO A 24 -4.78 -34.54 0.43
N THR A 25 -4.85 -33.20 0.39
CA THR A 25 -5.91 -32.41 1.04
C THR A 25 -6.95 -31.84 0.07
N CYS A 26 -6.80 -32.15 -1.21
CA CYS A 26 -7.67 -31.64 -2.26
C CYS A 26 -9.13 -32.03 -2.02
N GLY A 27 -10.03 -31.03 -2.00
CA GLY A 27 -11.47 -31.24 -1.79
C GLY A 27 -11.89 -31.49 -0.34
N MET A 28 -10.97 -31.39 0.63
CA MET A 28 -11.27 -31.58 2.07
C MET A 28 -11.56 -30.24 2.76
N THR A 29 -12.36 -30.29 3.84
CA THR A 29 -12.48 -29.16 4.75
C THR A 29 -11.29 -29.07 5.72
N PRO A 30 -11.00 -27.92 6.34
CA PRO A 30 -9.92 -27.78 7.30
C PRO A 30 -10.02 -28.77 8.48
N GLU A 31 -11.25 -29.08 8.92
CA GLU A 31 -11.51 -30.03 9.99
C GLU A 31 -11.17 -31.45 9.56
N GLN A 32 -11.52 -31.84 8.33
CA GLN A 32 -11.17 -33.15 7.75
C GLN A 32 -9.65 -33.26 7.60
N ILE A 33 -8.98 -32.23 7.08
CA ILE A 33 -7.52 -32.19 6.93
C ILE A 33 -6.85 -32.42 8.30
N THR A 34 -7.28 -31.62 9.28
CA THR A 34 -6.72 -31.74 10.65
C THR A 34 -6.96 -33.14 11.26
N SER A 35 -8.13 -33.73 11.01
CA SER A 35 -8.48 -35.04 11.54
C SER A 35 -7.68 -36.18 10.90
N VAL A 36 -7.41 -36.09 9.58
CA VAL A 36 -6.75 -37.20 8.84
C VAL A 36 -5.22 -37.05 8.88
N TYR A 37 -4.71 -35.82 8.62
CA TYR A 37 -3.29 -35.57 8.41
C TYR A 37 -2.63 -34.77 9.53
N GLY A 38 -3.40 -34.15 10.42
CA GLY A 38 -2.87 -33.32 11.50
C GLY A 38 -2.17 -32.06 11.00
N ASP A 39 -1.04 -31.70 11.62
CA ASP A 39 -0.25 -30.50 11.33
C ASP A 39 0.99 -30.88 10.48
N PHE A 40 0.78 -31.16 9.18
CA PHE A 40 1.86 -31.54 8.27
C PHE A 40 2.51 -30.30 7.62
N LYS A 41 3.80 -30.48 7.24
CA LYS A 41 4.61 -29.45 6.56
C LYS A 41 5.44 -30.03 5.42
N GLU A 42 5.40 -31.33 5.24
CA GLU A 42 6.19 -32.10 4.28
C GLU A 42 5.27 -32.80 3.30
N LEU A 43 5.82 -33.28 2.19
CA LEU A 43 5.10 -34.12 1.25
C LEU A 43 4.68 -35.41 1.92
N ILE A 44 3.41 -35.78 1.82
CA ILE A 44 2.83 -36.98 2.41
C ILE A 44 2.01 -37.79 1.40
N ASP A 45 1.85 -39.05 1.64
CA ASP A 45 1.01 -39.91 0.81
C ASP A 45 -0.48 -39.54 0.97
N ALA A 46 -1.26 -39.64 -0.09
CA ALA A 46 -2.70 -39.53 0.00
C ALA A 46 -3.31 -40.73 0.74
N ASP A 47 -4.31 -40.47 1.61
CA ASP A 47 -5.05 -41.55 2.25
C ASP A 47 -5.74 -42.46 1.21
N ALA A 48 -5.85 -43.74 1.50
CA ALA A 48 -6.48 -44.70 0.63
C ALA A 48 -7.97 -44.42 0.34
N SER A 49 -8.60 -43.57 1.15
CA SER A 49 -9.98 -43.09 0.98
C SER A 49 -10.07 -41.79 0.20
N HIS A 50 -8.95 -41.22 -0.24
CA HIS A 50 -8.93 -39.97 -1.03
C HIS A 50 -9.77 -40.10 -2.31
N THR A 51 -10.61 -39.10 -2.60
CA THR A 51 -11.65 -39.20 -3.62
C THR A 51 -11.12 -39.22 -5.05
N THR A 52 -10.02 -38.50 -5.31
CA THR A 52 -9.48 -38.30 -6.68
C THR A 52 -8.17 -39.05 -6.91
N MET A 53 -7.33 -39.18 -5.88
CA MET A 53 -6.00 -39.84 -5.96
C MET A 53 -5.75 -40.76 -4.79
N PRO A 54 -6.54 -41.83 -4.64
CA PRO A 54 -6.44 -42.74 -3.48
C PRO A 54 -5.07 -43.40 -3.42
N GLY A 55 -4.34 -43.25 -2.31
CA GLY A 55 -3.05 -43.86 -2.09
C GLY A 55 -1.92 -43.37 -2.99
N ALA A 56 -2.06 -42.20 -3.61
CA ALA A 56 -0.99 -41.61 -4.39
C ALA A 56 0.24 -41.28 -3.53
N PRO A 57 1.47 -41.63 -3.98
CA PRO A 57 2.68 -41.40 -3.22
C PRO A 57 2.97 -39.90 -3.03
N ALA A 58 3.67 -39.60 -1.94
CA ALA A 58 4.16 -38.24 -1.63
C ALA A 58 4.93 -37.65 -2.82
N GLY A 59 4.63 -36.40 -3.16
CA GLY A 59 5.23 -35.72 -4.29
C GLY A 59 4.48 -35.89 -5.62
N SER A 60 3.40 -36.69 -5.69
CA SER A 60 2.56 -36.79 -6.88
C SER A 60 1.84 -35.48 -7.18
N VAL A 61 1.87 -35.02 -8.44
CA VAL A 61 1.15 -33.83 -8.90
C VAL A 61 -0.26 -34.19 -9.37
N THR A 62 -1.17 -33.22 -9.28
CA THR A 62 -2.55 -33.36 -9.72
C THR A 62 -2.76 -32.86 -11.16
N GLU A 63 -4.02 -32.72 -11.58
CA GLU A 63 -4.38 -32.06 -12.83
C GLU A 63 -3.91 -30.57 -12.89
N VAL A 64 -3.69 -29.92 -11.73
CA VAL A 64 -3.24 -28.53 -11.66
C VAL A 64 -1.90 -28.32 -12.37
N THR A 65 -0.89 -29.11 -12.00
CA THR A 65 0.42 -29.06 -12.68
C THR A 65 0.32 -29.47 -14.14
N ARG A 66 -0.52 -30.46 -14.45
CA ARG A 66 -0.72 -30.94 -15.84
C ARG A 66 -1.29 -29.85 -16.73
N GLU A 67 -2.27 -29.07 -16.27
CA GLU A 67 -2.84 -27.93 -17.01
C GLU A 67 -1.78 -26.82 -17.24
N ILE A 68 -0.98 -26.50 -16.23
CA ILE A 68 0.12 -25.54 -16.36
C ILE A 68 1.10 -25.98 -17.47
N LEU A 69 1.48 -27.26 -17.45
CA LEU A 69 2.46 -27.79 -18.40
C LEU A 69 1.87 -28.06 -19.80
N ALA A 70 0.57 -28.30 -19.90
CA ALA A 70 -0.12 -28.37 -21.18
C ALA A 70 -0.05 -27.04 -21.94
N GLU A 71 -0.31 -25.92 -21.22
CA GLU A 71 -0.18 -24.59 -21.79
C GLU A 71 1.29 -24.25 -22.13
N ALA A 72 2.24 -24.59 -21.25
CA ALA A 72 3.65 -24.43 -21.55
C ALA A 72 4.06 -25.18 -22.85
N SER A 73 3.55 -26.39 -23.02
CA SER A 73 3.77 -27.16 -24.27
C SER A 73 3.13 -26.47 -25.47
N ALA A 74 1.92 -25.93 -25.35
CA ALA A 74 1.25 -25.22 -26.43
C ALA A 74 2.05 -23.97 -26.85
N LEU A 75 2.53 -23.16 -25.92
CA LEU A 75 3.37 -21.99 -26.18
C LEU A 75 4.69 -22.35 -26.87
N LEU A 76 5.23 -23.52 -26.58
CA LEU A 76 6.46 -24.06 -27.20
C LEU A 76 6.21 -24.86 -28.48
N GLY A 77 5.01 -24.79 -29.08
CA GLY A 77 4.66 -25.44 -30.31
C GLY A 77 4.54 -26.98 -30.21
N GLY A 78 4.24 -27.50 -29.03
CA GLY A 78 4.09 -28.96 -28.80
C GLY A 78 5.42 -29.69 -28.70
N SER A 79 6.52 -29.02 -28.36
CA SER A 79 7.88 -29.55 -28.35
C SER A 79 8.11 -30.65 -27.31
N PHE A 80 7.24 -30.76 -26.29
CA PHE A 80 7.31 -31.81 -25.30
C PHE A 80 5.92 -32.39 -24.98
N SER A 81 5.90 -33.66 -24.57
CA SER A 81 4.65 -34.33 -24.17
C SER A 81 4.80 -34.87 -22.75
N PHE A 82 3.73 -34.73 -21.96
CA PHE A 82 3.61 -35.40 -20.66
C PHE A 82 2.91 -36.74 -20.82
N PRO A 83 3.22 -37.71 -19.96
CA PRO A 83 2.38 -38.88 -19.81
C PRO A 83 1.03 -38.42 -19.20
N VAL A 84 0.05 -38.18 -20.05
CA VAL A 84 -1.34 -37.96 -19.62
C VAL A 84 -1.89 -39.33 -19.23
N ALA A 85 -2.27 -39.49 -17.96
CA ALA A 85 -3.01 -40.67 -17.56
C ALA A 85 -4.38 -40.65 -18.26
N ALA A 86 -4.70 -41.71 -18.97
CA ALA A 86 -5.80 -41.79 -19.93
C ALA A 86 -7.21 -41.80 -19.33
N ASP A 87 -7.35 -41.79 -18.01
CA ASP A 87 -8.62 -41.96 -17.30
C ASP A 87 -8.84 -40.91 -16.18
N ASP A 88 -8.70 -39.62 -16.51
CA ASP A 88 -9.13 -38.58 -15.57
C ASP A 88 -10.64 -38.39 -15.62
N VAL A 89 -11.33 -38.93 -14.61
CA VAL A 89 -12.74 -38.71 -14.33
C VAL A 89 -12.97 -37.22 -14.14
N HIS A 90 -13.56 -36.59 -15.13
CA HIS A 90 -13.98 -35.19 -15.07
C HIS A 90 -14.94 -35.02 -13.89
N SER A 91 -14.51 -34.26 -12.88
CA SER A 91 -15.44 -33.78 -11.84
C SER A 91 -16.39 -32.76 -12.50
N PRO A 92 -17.70 -32.97 -12.45
CA PRO A 92 -18.67 -32.12 -13.14
C PRO A 92 -18.97 -30.86 -12.33
N THR A 93 -17.95 -30.07 -11.96
CA THR A 93 -18.20 -28.77 -11.35
C THR A 93 -18.02 -27.66 -12.40
N ASP A 94 -19.01 -26.77 -12.45
CA ASP A 94 -19.16 -25.68 -13.43
C ASP A 94 -17.97 -24.67 -13.51
N HIS A 95 -16.97 -24.83 -12.65
CA HIS A 95 -15.80 -23.92 -12.52
C HIS A 95 -14.53 -24.42 -13.23
N THR A 96 -14.57 -25.52 -13.96
CA THR A 96 -13.39 -26.15 -14.55
C THR A 96 -12.70 -25.25 -15.57
N HIS A 97 -13.48 -24.55 -16.42
CA HIS A 97 -12.94 -23.64 -17.43
C HIS A 97 -12.25 -22.43 -16.79
N ALA A 98 -12.90 -21.78 -15.85
CA ALA A 98 -12.38 -20.62 -15.15
C ALA A 98 -11.06 -20.92 -14.39
N ARG A 99 -10.96 -22.09 -13.76
CA ARG A 99 -9.74 -22.57 -13.10
C ARG A 99 -8.61 -22.77 -14.09
N ARG A 100 -8.88 -23.35 -15.26
CA ARG A 100 -7.90 -23.52 -16.34
C ARG A 100 -7.33 -22.19 -16.82
N CYS A 101 -8.14 -21.17 -17.04
CA CYS A 101 -7.67 -19.83 -17.42
C CYS A 101 -6.60 -19.31 -16.46
N VAL A 102 -6.82 -19.45 -15.16
CA VAL A 102 -5.89 -18.95 -14.14
C VAL A 102 -4.59 -19.78 -14.07
N LEU A 103 -4.68 -21.11 -14.18
CA LEU A 103 -3.51 -21.99 -14.15
C LEU A 103 -2.63 -21.82 -15.40
N ARG A 104 -3.24 -21.70 -16.57
CA ARG A 104 -2.56 -21.45 -17.85
C ARG A 104 -1.92 -20.07 -17.91
N ALA A 105 -2.38 -19.13 -17.12
CA ALA A 105 -1.75 -17.82 -16.98
C ALA A 105 -0.31 -17.87 -16.40
N ILE A 106 0.07 -18.95 -15.71
CA ILE A 106 1.43 -19.13 -15.16
C ILE A 106 2.49 -19.17 -16.26
N PRO A 107 2.45 -20.13 -17.21
CA PRO A 107 3.43 -20.17 -18.31
C PRO A 107 3.32 -18.96 -19.24
N VAL A 108 2.13 -18.37 -19.43
CA VAL A 108 1.97 -17.11 -20.17
C VAL A 108 2.77 -15.99 -19.50
N GLY A 109 2.70 -15.84 -18.20
CA GLY A 109 3.49 -14.84 -17.45
C GLY A 109 5.00 -15.09 -17.54
N ILE A 110 5.44 -16.34 -17.72
CA ILE A 110 6.84 -16.64 -17.98
C ILE A 110 7.23 -16.27 -19.41
N ALA A 111 6.41 -16.60 -20.41
CA ALA A 111 6.73 -16.44 -21.82
C ALA A 111 6.55 -15.02 -22.36
N THR A 112 5.69 -14.19 -21.74
CA THR A 112 5.34 -12.84 -22.23
C THR A 112 5.75 -11.74 -21.30
N SER A 113 6.12 -10.57 -21.87
CA SER A 113 6.51 -9.39 -21.10
C SER A 113 5.37 -8.38 -21.03
N THR A 114 5.21 -7.73 -19.89
CA THR A 114 4.27 -6.61 -19.70
C THR A 114 4.70 -5.32 -20.42
N GLN A 115 5.86 -5.30 -21.07
CA GLN A 115 6.35 -4.15 -21.86
C GLN A 115 5.53 -3.92 -23.12
N ASP A 116 4.91 -4.95 -23.68
CA ASP A 116 3.96 -4.88 -24.79
C ASP A 116 2.55 -5.24 -24.27
N PRO A 117 1.72 -4.25 -23.90
CA PRO A 117 0.41 -4.53 -23.30
C PRO A 117 -0.58 -5.22 -24.24
N GLU A 118 -0.47 -5.00 -25.56
CA GLU A 118 -1.38 -5.61 -26.53
C GLU A 118 -1.03 -7.10 -26.73
N ALA A 119 0.25 -7.39 -26.99
CA ALA A 119 0.72 -8.78 -27.11
C ALA A 119 0.51 -9.57 -25.81
N PHE A 120 0.70 -8.93 -24.65
CA PHE A 120 0.42 -9.55 -23.35
C PHE A 120 -1.07 -9.88 -23.17
N ALA A 121 -1.96 -8.94 -23.52
CA ALA A 121 -3.41 -9.15 -23.44
C ALA A 121 -3.89 -10.25 -24.40
N ASP A 122 -3.31 -10.33 -25.60
CA ASP A 122 -3.59 -11.36 -26.57
C ASP A 122 -3.17 -12.75 -26.06
N ALA A 123 -1.96 -12.88 -25.52
CA ALA A 123 -1.47 -14.15 -24.99
C ALA A 123 -2.32 -14.66 -23.80
N VAL A 124 -2.72 -13.77 -22.88
CA VAL A 124 -3.63 -14.13 -21.79
C VAL A 124 -4.99 -14.54 -22.32
N TRP A 125 -5.50 -13.83 -23.34
CA TRP A 125 -6.80 -14.15 -23.94
C TRP A 125 -6.79 -15.50 -24.63
N GLU A 126 -5.73 -15.82 -25.37
CA GLU A 126 -5.57 -17.10 -26.06
C GLU A 126 -5.53 -18.27 -25.07
N ALA A 127 -4.86 -18.13 -23.94
CA ALA A 127 -4.84 -19.13 -22.87
C ALA A 127 -6.23 -19.40 -22.27
N CYS A 128 -7.14 -18.42 -22.36
CA CYS A 128 -8.53 -18.53 -21.90
C CYS A 128 -9.52 -18.97 -23.00
N ALA A 129 -9.08 -19.12 -24.26
CA ALA A 129 -10.00 -19.21 -25.41
C ALA A 129 -10.69 -20.57 -25.63
N GLU A 130 -10.40 -21.60 -24.83
CA GLU A 130 -11.02 -22.94 -24.99
C GLU A 130 -12.50 -22.99 -24.61
N GLY A 131 -13.08 -21.91 -24.10
CA GLY A 131 -14.48 -21.85 -23.71
C GLY A 131 -15.03 -20.41 -23.62
N PRO A 132 -16.30 -20.25 -23.19
CA PRO A 132 -16.87 -18.94 -22.98
C PRO A 132 -16.22 -18.27 -21.76
N THR A 133 -15.34 -17.31 -22.02
CA THR A 133 -14.60 -16.57 -20.98
C THR A 133 -15.36 -15.33 -20.56
N THR A 134 -15.50 -15.13 -19.26
CA THR A 134 -16.04 -13.90 -18.68
C THR A 134 -14.94 -12.85 -18.47
N ARG A 135 -15.35 -11.59 -18.29
CA ARG A 135 -14.42 -10.50 -17.97
C ARG A 135 -13.64 -10.77 -16.69
N GLN A 136 -14.29 -11.32 -15.68
CA GLN A 136 -13.69 -11.63 -14.39
C GLN A 136 -12.65 -12.74 -14.49
N GLU A 137 -12.89 -13.76 -15.30
CA GLU A 137 -11.92 -14.84 -15.57
C GLU A 137 -10.69 -14.33 -16.31
N PHE A 138 -10.89 -13.49 -17.33
CA PHE A 138 -9.79 -12.83 -18.03
C PHE A 138 -8.95 -11.95 -17.09
N GLN A 139 -9.61 -11.12 -16.25
CA GLN A 139 -8.92 -10.28 -15.27
C GLN A 139 -8.14 -11.12 -14.25
N ALA A 140 -8.72 -12.22 -13.77
CA ALA A 140 -8.07 -13.14 -12.84
C ALA A 140 -6.82 -13.78 -13.45
N ALA A 141 -6.90 -14.26 -14.69
CA ALA A 141 -5.76 -14.80 -15.43
C ALA A 141 -4.68 -13.73 -15.67
N ALA A 142 -5.09 -12.53 -16.10
CA ALA A 142 -4.18 -11.40 -16.32
C ALA A 142 -3.42 -10.99 -15.07
N LEU A 143 -4.05 -11.03 -13.89
CA LEU A 143 -3.40 -10.72 -12.61
C LEU A 143 -2.27 -11.71 -12.29
N ILE A 144 -2.47 -13.00 -12.51
CA ILE A 144 -1.44 -14.03 -12.29
C ILE A 144 -0.29 -13.86 -13.29
N ALA A 145 -0.61 -13.77 -14.59
CA ALA A 145 0.40 -13.62 -15.63
C ALA A 145 1.23 -12.35 -15.45
N ALA A 146 0.57 -11.20 -15.14
CA ALA A 146 1.25 -9.93 -14.94
C ALA A 146 2.17 -9.94 -13.71
N PHE A 147 1.72 -10.50 -12.58
CA PHE A 147 2.56 -10.60 -11.39
C PHE A 147 3.82 -11.41 -11.66
N ILE A 148 3.69 -12.57 -12.31
CA ILE A 148 4.83 -13.42 -12.68
C ILE A 148 5.75 -12.66 -13.65
N SER A 149 5.20 -12.04 -14.68
CA SER A 149 5.98 -11.30 -15.67
C SER A 149 6.77 -10.15 -15.06
N ILE A 150 6.14 -9.33 -14.22
CA ILE A 150 6.78 -8.21 -13.51
C ILE A 150 7.84 -8.74 -12.52
N GLY A 151 7.54 -9.82 -11.80
CA GLY A 151 8.49 -10.46 -10.88
C GLY A 151 9.75 -10.97 -11.56
N LEU A 152 9.61 -11.59 -12.75
CA LEU A 152 10.73 -12.06 -13.54
C LEU A 152 11.60 -10.92 -14.09
N ASP A 153 10.99 -9.79 -14.45
CA ASP A 153 11.67 -8.61 -14.99
C ASP A 153 12.15 -7.65 -13.88
N TRP A 154 11.92 -7.98 -12.60
CA TRP A 154 12.36 -7.13 -11.49
C TRP A 154 13.88 -7.02 -11.43
N PRO A 155 14.44 -5.79 -11.48
CA PRO A 155 15.89 -5.60 -11.57
C PRO A 155 16.63 -6.10 -10.33
N ASP A 156 17.70 -6.85 -10.50
CA ASP A 156 18.56 -7.33 -9.40
C ASP A 156 19.22 -6.20 -8.62
N SER A 157 19.36 -5.03 -9.23
CA SER A 157 19.90 -3.82 -8.60
C SER A 157 18.96 -3.17 -7.59
N ARG A 158 17.69 -3.60 -7.51
CA ARG A 158 16.68 -3.09 -6.59
C ARG A 158 16.35 -4.12 -5.51
N PRO A 159 16.16 -3.71 -4.26
CA PRO A 159 15.59 -4.60 -3.25
C PRO A 159 14.25 -5.16 -3.72
N MET A 160 13.99 -6.43 -3.41
CA MET A 160 12.71 -7.06 -3.75
C MET A 160 11.57 -6.40 -2.97
N ASP A 161 10.56 -5.92 -3.69
CA ASP A 161 9.38 -5.25 -3.16
C ASP A 161 8.12 -5.95 -3.64
N ILE A 162 7.70 -7.00 -2.92
CA ILE A 162 6.54 -7.82 -3.28
C ILE A 162 5.25 -6.98 -3.27
N GLU A 163 5.11 -6.03 -2.35
CA GLU A 163 3.95 -5.16 -2.28
C GLU A 163 3.89 -4.20 -3.46
N GLY A 164 5.04 -3.60 -3.81
CA GLY A 164 5.16 -2.76 -4.99
C GLY A 164 4.82 -3.51 -6.28
N ILE A 165 5.32 -4.75 -6.44
CA ILE A 165 4.98 -5.62 -7.58
C ILE A 165 3.48 -5.92 -7.62
N LEU A 166 2.83 -6.18 -6.48
CA LEU A 166 1.39 -6.40 -6.42
C LEU A 166 0.60 -5.18 -6.90
N TRP A 167 0.94 -4.00 -6.43
CA TRP A 167 0.27 -2.77 -6.86
C TRP A 167 0.54 -2.45 -8.32
N GLU A 168 1.75 -2.66 -8.80
CA GLU A 168 2.08 -2.53 -10.23
C GLU A 168 1.23 -3.50 -11.07
N THR A 169 1.12 -4.76 -10.64
CA THR A 169 0.26 -5.77 -11.27
C THR A 169 -1.20 -5.33 -11.35
N VAL A 170 -1.76 -4.90 -10.23
CA VAL A 170 -3.17 -4.47 -10.16
C VAL A 170 -3.43 -3.27 -11.07
N ASN A 171 -2.53 -2.28 -11.06
CA ASN A 171 -2.65 -1.09 -11.91
C ASN A 171 -2.46 -1.43 -13.39
N TYR A 172 -1.52 -2.30 -13.71
CA TYR A 172 -1.29 -2.77 -15.08
C TYR A 172 -2.54 -3.44 -15.65
N VAL A 173 -3.12 -4.42 -14.94
CA VAL A 173 -4.34 -5.12 -15.39
C VAL A 173 -5.54 -4.18 -15.44
N ALA A 174 -5.63 -3.20 -14.53
CA ALA A 174 -6.69 -2.18 -14.57
C ALA A 174 -6.61 -1.29 -15.82
N SER A 175 -5.42 -1.10 -16.38
CA SER A 175 -5.21 -0.32 -17.61
C SER A 175 -5.50 -1.09 -18.91
N MET A 176 -5.64 -2.42 -18.83
CA MET A 176 -5.91 -3.26 -20.01
C MET A 176 -7.35 -3.09 -20.48
N GLU A 177 -7.55 -3.24 -21.80
CA GLU A 177 -8.89 -3.28 -22.36
C GLU A 177 -9.63 -4.53 -21.86
N PRO A 178 -10.84 -4.38 -21.27
CA PRO A 178 -11.59 -5.53 -20.75
C PRO A 178 -12.02 -6.46 -21.86
N ARG A 179 -11.71 -7.76 -21.73
CA ARG A 179 -12.10 -8.80 -22.67
C ARG A 179 -13.06 -9.80 -22.00
N GLY A 180 -13.92 -10.43 -22.77
CA GLY A 180 -14.85 -11.43 -22.28
C GLY A 180 -16.27 -10.93 -22.05
N SER A 181 -17.18 -11.88 -21.80
CA SER A 181 -18.60 -11.62 -21.58
C SER A 181 -18.83 -11.04 -20.18
N TRP A 182 -19.94 -10.33 -20.00
CA TRP A 182 -20.35 -9.87 -18.69
C TRP A 182 -20.75 -11.05 -17.79
N SER A 183 -20.39 -10.97 -16.51
CA SER A 183 -20.79 -11.90 -15.46
C SER A 183 -21.24 -11.13 -14.22
N ALA A 184 -22.14 -11.74 -13.42
CA ALA A 184 -22.57 -11.20 -12.13
C ALA A 184 -21.57 -11.49 -10.98
N GLU A 185 -20.49 -12.21 -11.25
CA GLU A 185 -19.45 -12.49 -10.24
C GLU A 185 -18.73 -11.20 -9.79
N PRO A 186 -18.16 -11.20 -8.58
CA PRO A 186 -17.39 -10.07 -8.09
C PRO A 186 -16.23 -9.72 -9.04
N ASP A 187 -15.99 -8.44 -9.23
CA ASP A 187 -14.86 -7.93 -10.01
C ASP A 187 -13.54 -8.40 -9.41
N ALA A 188 -12.73 -9.11 -10.20
CA ALA A 188 -11.48 -9.72 -9.75
C ALA A 188 -10.45 -8.66 -9.32
N LEU A 189 -10.39 -7.52 -10.01
CA LEU A 189 -9.50 -6.40 -9.65
C LEU A 189 -9.91 -5.75 -8.35
N ALA A 190 -11.20 -5.43 -8.19
CA ALA A 190 -11.71 -4.81 -6.96
C ALA A 190 -11.52 -5.75 -5.75
N THR A 191 -11.76 -7.05 -5.94
CA THR A 191 -11.56 -8.05 -4.89
C THR A 191 -10.08 -8.20 -4.54
N THR A 192 -9.19 -8.20 -5.55
CA THR A 192 -7.74 -8.25 -5.34
C THR A 192 -7.23 -7.00 -4.62
N ARG A 193 -7.66 -5.81 -5.03
CA ARG A 193 -7.32 -4.55 -4.32
C ARG A 193 -7.72 -4.60 -2.85
N ARG A 194 -8.93 -5.07 -2.56
CA ARG A 194 -9.40 -5.25 -1.18
C ARG A 194 -8.54 -6.25 -0.42
N ALA A 195 -8.22 -7.41 -1.02
CA ALA A 195 -7.44 -8.46 -0.40
C ALA A 195 -6.01 -7.99 -0.08
N VAL A 196 -5.34 -7.34 -1.03
CA VAL A 196 -4.01 -6.74 -0.84
C VAL A 196 -4.05 -5.69 0.27
N ASN A 197 -5.02 -4.78 0.25
CA ASN A 197 -5.19 -3.77 1.30
C ASN A 197 -5.35 -4.40 2.69
N VAL A 198 -6.16 -5.45 2.83
CA VAL A 198 -6.36 -6.13 4.11
C VAL A 198 -5.04 -6.68 4.65
N VAL A 199 -4.24 -7.34 3.81
CA VAL A 199 -2.95 -7.92 4.21
C VAL A 199 -1.89 -6.85 4.43
N SER A 200 -1.78 -5.84 3.57
CA SER A 200 -0.88 -4.69 3.77
C SER A 200 -1.15 -3.99 5.08
N CYS A 201 -2.42 -3.91 5.45
CA CYS A 201 -2.87 -3.33 6.71
C CYS A 201 -2.70 -4.26 7.93
N GLN A 202 -2.59 -5.57 7.76
CA GLN A 202 -2.56 -6.56 8.84
C GLN A 202 -1.45 -7.60 8.65
N ARG A 203 -0.21 -7.14 8.43
CA ARG A 203 0.95 -8.02 8.17
C ARG A 203 1.24 -9.05 9.27
N SER A 204 0.82 -8.79 10.50
CA SER A 204 0.95 -9.71 11.64
C SER A 204 -0.27 -10.60 11.87
N MET A 205 -1.17 -10.70 10.87
CA MET A 205 -2.35 -11.55 10.93
C MET A 205 -1.94 -13.00 11.13
N TYR A 206 -2.55 -13.69 12.09
CA TYR A 206 -2.39 -15.14 12.23
C TYR A 206 -3.10 -15.86 11.07
N PHE A 207 -2.63 -17.04 10.69
CA PHE A 207 -3.27 -17.83 9.64
C PHE A 207 -4.76 -18.09 9.88
N SER A 208 -5.17 -18.27 11.14
CA SER A 208 -6.60 -18.40 11.51
C SER A 208 -7.41 -17.11 11.28
N GLU A 209 -6.78 -15.95 11.34
CA GLU A 209 -7.41 -14.67 11.02
C GLU A 209 -7.46 -14.45 9.52
N PHE A 210 -6.42 -14.90 8.81
CA PHE A 210 -6.39 -14.89 7.35
C PHE A 210 -7.55 -15.68 6.76
N THR A 211 -7.78 -16.91 7.24
CA THR A 211 -8.93 -17.73 6.82
C THR A 211 -10.28 -17.12 7.18
N LYS A 212 -10.40 -16.43 8.31
CA LYS A 212 -11.61 -15.70 8.67
C LYS A 212 -11.87 -14.52 7.73
N ALA A 213 -10.81 -13.84 7.28
CA ALA A 213 -10.93 -12.68 6.39
C ALA A 213 -11.26 -13.07 4.94
N PHE A 214 -10.68 -14.17 4.45
CA PHE A 214 -10.74 -14.56 3.03
C PHE A 214 -11.56 -15.83 2.77
N GLY A 215 -11.95 -16.57 3.79
CA GLY A 215 -12.69 -17.83 3.65
C GLY A 215 -11.86 -18.97 3.07
N HIS A 216 -12.55 -19.91 2.43
CA HIS A 216 -11.97 -21.07 1.74
C HIS A 216 -12.24 -20.91 0.24
N PRO A 217 -11.29 -20.39 -0.55
CA PRO A 217 -11.51 -20.07 -1.95
C PRO A 217 -11.75 -21.33 -2.77
N SER A 218 -12.78 -21.29 -3.61
CA SER A 218 -13.19 -22.41 -4.48
C SER A 218 -13.44 -21.98 -5.93
N THR A 219 -13.59 -20.67 -6.18
CA THR A 219 -13.76 -20.12 -7.53
C THR A 219 -12.55 -19.27 -7.93
N PRO A 220 -12.21 -19.14 -9.21
CA PRO A 220 -11.07 -18.35 -9.67
C PRO A 220 -11.09 -16.89 -9.19
N THR A 221 -12.25 -16.27 -9.16
CA THR A 221 -12.46 -14.90 -8.65
C THR A 221 -12.21 -14.78 -7.14
N GLN A 222 -12.15 -15.88 -6.40
CA GLN A 222 -11.74 -15.97 -5.01
C GLN A 222 -10.30 -16.45 -4.85
N ILE A 223 -9.88 -17.46 -5.66
CA ILE A 223 -8.54 -18.08 -5.58
C ILE A 223 -7.45 -17.06 -5.89
N VAL A 224 -7.60 -16.22 -6.92
CA VAL A 224 -6.57 -15.27 -7.33
C VAL A 224 -6.35 -14.15 -6.31
N PRO A 225 -7.38 -13.43 -5.84
CA PRO A 225 -7.20 -12.46 -4.75
C PRO A 225 -6.60 -13.07 -3.49
N PHE A 226 -7.02 -14.31 -3.16
CA PHE A 226 -6.48 -15.06 -2.04
C PHE A 226 -4.99 -15.37 -2.22
N ALA A 227 -4.58 -15.93 -3.37
CA ALA A 227 -3.19 -16.29 -3.64
C ALA A 227 -2.26 -15.07 -3.61
N LEU A 228 -2.67 -13.97 -4.24
CA LEU A 228 -1.92 -12.71 -4.22
C LEU A 228 -1.79 -12.13 -2.80
N ALA A 229 -2.89 -12.12 -2.03
CA ALA A 229 -2.87 -11.67 -0.65
C ALA A 229 -2.02 -12.59 0.24
N PHE A 230 -2.09 -13.91 0.05
CA PHE A 230 -1.31 -14.87 0.81
C PHE A 230 0.20 -14.75 0.50
N THR A 231 0.56 -14.51 -0.76
CA THR A 231 1.94 -14.23 -1.18
C THR A 231 2.50 -13.00 -0.44
N LEU A 232 1.72 -11.95 -0.30
CA LEU A 232 2.10 -10.77 0.49
C LEU A 232 2.18 -11.08 2.00
N HIS A 233 1.35 -11.99 2.51
CA HIS A 233 1.34 -12.37 3.92
C HIS A 233 2.60 -13.16 4.32
N VAL A 234 3.14 -14.00 3.43
CA VAL A 234 4.26 -14.92 3.71
C VAL A 234 5.61 -14.43 3.18
N LEU A 235 5.87 -13.15 3.17
CA LEU A 235 6.99 -12.41 2.57
C LEU A 235 8.37 -13.08 2.54
N LEU A 236 8.65 -14.03 3.45
CA LEU A 236 9.98 -14.62 3.64
C LEU A 236 10.18 -15.95 2.89
N GLY A 237 9.13 -16.50 2.29
CA GLY A 237 9.18 -17.77 1.57
C GLY A 237 7.84 -18.49 1.57
N PHE A 238 7.75 -19.55 0.78
CA PHE A 238 6.54 -20.37 0.68
C PHE A 238 6.17 -21.00 2.02
N SER A 239 4.88 -20.92 2.37
CA SER A 239 4.36 -21.50 3.60
C SER A 239 3.50 -22.74 3.31
N PRO A 240 3.87 -23.92 3.83
CA PRO A 240 3.08 -25.15 3.68
C PRO A 240 1.66 -25.05 4.26
N TYR A 241 1.40 -24.03 5.06
CA TYR A 241 0.08 -23.83 5.68
C TYR A 241 -1.03 -23.65 4.64
N VAL A 242 -0.73 -23.14 3.44
CA VAL A 242 -1.71 -22.96 2.36
C VAL A 242 -2.40 -24.29 1.98
N ALA A 243 -1.70 -25.41 2.02
CA ALA A 243 -2.25 -26.74 1.74
C ALA A 243 -3.26 -27.25 2.78
N ARG A 244 -3.44 -26.54 3.89
CA ARG A 244 -4.33 -26.93 5.01
C ARG A 244 -5.54 -26.03 5.17
N LEU A 245 -5.71 -25.07 4.30
CA LEU A 245 -6.76 -24.05 4.40
C LEU A 245 -8.15 -24.54 3.98
N GLY A 246 -8.24 -25.70 3.31
CA GLY A 246 -9.48 -26.22 2.73
C GLY A 246 -9.87 -25.51 1.43
N GLY A 247 -10.93 -25.96 0.78
CA GLY A 247 -11.32 -25.47 -0.55
C GLY A 247 -10.48 -26.10 -1.65
N ASP A 248 -10.18 -25.32 -2.71
CA ASP A 248 -9.26 -25.74 -3.78
C ASP A 248 -7.81 -25.54 -3.35
N THR A 249 -7.35 -26.40 -2.43
CA THR A 249 -6.00 -26.32 -1.86
C THR A 249 -4.91 -26.51 -2.89
N ALA A 250 -5.13 -27.36 -3.89
CA ALA A 250 -4.15 -27.65 -4.94
C ALA A 250 -3.88 -26.42 -5.81
N SER A 251 -4.93 -25.78 -6.36
CA SER A 251 -4.78 -24.55 -7.14
C SER A 251 -4.23 -23.40 -6.30
N CYS A 252 -4.70 -23.22 -5.06
CA CYS A 252 -4.19 -22.15 -4.19
C CYS A 252 -2.70 -22.34 -3.87
N SER A 253 -2.27 -23.53 -3.51
CA SER A 253 -0.87 -23.83 -3.19
C SER A 253 0.04 -23.67 -4.39
N ALA A 254 -0.38 -24.16 -5.57
CA ALA A 254 0.37 -24.03 -6.80
C ALA A 254 0.55 -22.54 -7.18
N LEU A 255 -0.51 -21.75 -7.12
CA LEU A 255 -0.46 -20.32 -7.43
C LEU A 255 0.44 -19.56 -6.44
N VAL A 256 0.25 -19.74 -5.13
CA VAL A 256 1.10 -19.08 -4.13
C VAL A 256 2.56 -19.44 -4.35
N ALA A 257 2.86 -20.72 -4.59
CA ALA A 257 4.23 -21.16 -4.82
C ALA A 257 4.82 -20.59 -6.13
N ALA A 258 4.04 -20.55 -7.21
CA ALA A 258 4.45 -19.91 -8.46
C ALA A 258 4.76 -18.41 -8.28
N LEU A 259 3.86 -17.68 -7.63
CA LEU A 259 4.03 -16.26 -7.34
C LEU A 259 5.27 -16.00 -6.48
N MET A 260 5.50 -16.80 -5.42
CA MET A 260 6.71 -16.72 -4.59
C MET A 260 7.97 -17.03 -5.39
N GLY A 261 7.93 -18.03 -6.26
CA GLY A 261 9.02 -18.38 -7.18
C GLY A 261 9.42 -17.24 -8.11
N SER A 262 8.44 -16.47 -8.63
CA SER A 262 8.70 -15.36 -9.55
C SER A 262 9.45 -14.18 -8.91
N VAL A 263 9.28 -13.97 -7.60
CA VAL A 263 9.89 -12.85 -6.87
C VAL A 263 11.11 -13.24 -6.06
N LEU A 264 11.11 -14.39 -5.39
CA LEU A 264 12.19 -14.84 -4.53
C LEU A 264 13.09 -15.91 -5.18
N GLY A 265 12.73 -16.43 -6.36
CA GLY A 265 13.46 -17.52 -6.98
C GLY A 265 13.54 -18.77 -6.09
N ALA A 266 14.63 -19.50 -6.18
CA ALA A 266 14.88 -20.71 -5.38
C ALA A 266 14.88 -20.43 -3.85
N SER A 267 15.14 -19.19 -3.43
CA SER A 267 15.16 -18.84 -2.02
C SER A 267 13.79 -18.91 -1.34
N ALA A 268 12.71 -18.94 -2.12
CA ALA A 268 11.34 -19.18 -1.62
C ALA A 268 11.16 -20.57 -0.99
N PHE A 269 11.99 -21.54 -1.38
CA PHE A 269 11.81 -22.98 -1.11
C PHE A 269 13.01 -23.61 -0.39
N ARG A 270 13.66 -22.89 0.53
CA ARG A 270 14.96 -23.28 1.12
C ARG A 270 15.04 -24.71 1.65
N ASP A 271 13.95 -25.20 2.25
CA ASP A 271 13.90 -26.52 2.89
C ASP A 271 12.94 -27.47 2.16
N ALA A 272 12.47 -27.11 0.96
CA ALA A 272 11.50 -27.91 0.21
C ALA A 272 12.22 -28.93 -0.66
N PRO A 273 11.78 -30.20 -0.69
CA PRO A 273 12.36 -31.26 -1.54
C PRO A 273 11.83 -31.15 -2.98
N LEU A 274 12.21 -30.10 -3.70
CA LEU A 274 11.75 -29.81 -5.07
C LEU A 274 12.13 -30.92 -6.03
N ASP A 275 13.35 -31.46 -5.93
CA ASP A 275 13.85 -32.54 -6.79
C ASP A 275 12.99 -33.81 -6.66
N ALA A 276 12.45 -34.08 -5.48
CA ALA A 276 11.58 -35.24 -5.26
C ALA A 276 10.29 -35.16 -6.09
N VAL A 277 9.74 -33.96 -6.29
CA VAL A 277 8.56 -33.77 -7.13
C VAL A 277 8.88 -34.01 -8.61
N GLU A 278 10.02 -33.52 -9.09
CA GLU A 278 10.45 -33.77 -10.47
C GLU A 278 10.73 -35.25 -10.71
N GLU A 279 11.40 -35.95 -9.76
CA GLU A 279 11.71 -37.38 -9.85
C GLU A 279 10.44 -38.24 -9.87
N VAL A 280 9.49 -38.02 -8.95
CA VAL A 280 8.24 -38.80 -8.84
C VAL A 280 7.39 -38.68 -10.10
N ASN A 281 7.38 -37.50 -10.72
CA ASN A 281 6.53 -37.20 -11.89
C ASN A 281 7.30 -37.26 -13.22
N HIS A 282 8.59 -37.56 -13.22
CA HIS A 282 9.46 -37.60 -14.41
C HIS A 282 9.47 -36.28 -15.20
N LEU A 283 9.63 -35.16 -14.50
CA LEU A 283 9.60 -33.82 -15.07
C LEU A 283 11.03 -33.24 -15.20
N ASP A 284 11.25 -32.39 -16.21
CA ASP A 284 12.41 -31.52 -16.36
C ASP A 284 11.92 -30.06 -16.52
N LEU A 285 11.56 -29.46 -15.38
CA LEU A 285 10.99 -28.13 -15.36
C LEU A 285 12.04 -27.03 -15.63
N SER A 286 13.32 -27.36 -15.43
CA SER A 286 14.42 -26.44 -15.76
C SER A 286 14.57 -26.23 -17.27
N ALA A 287 14.38 -27.27 -18.07
CA ALA A 287 14.39 -27.17 -19.55
C ALA A 287 13.19 -26.34 -20.02
N VAL A 288 11.98 -26.66 -19.54
CA VAL A 288 10.75 -25.96 -19.90
C VAL A 288 10.84 -24.46 -19.58
N ALA A 289 11.33 -24.11 -18.38
CA ALA A 289 11.48 -22.72 -17.96
C ALA A 289 12.40 -21.91 -18.87
N ARG A 290 13.54 -22.50 -19.28
CA ARG A 290 14.50 -21.85 -20.18
C ARG A 290 13.91 -21.61 -21.57
N GLU A 291 13.16 -22.58 -22.09
CA GLU A 291 12.51 -22.45 -23.42
C GLU A 291 11.40 -21.38 -23.38
N LEU A 292 10.58 -21.31 -22.32
CA LEU A 292 9.57 -20.27 -22.14
C LEU A 292 10.20 -18.87 -22.03
N VAL A 293 11.28 -18.72 -21.23
CA VAL A 293 12.00 -17.44 -21.12
C VAL A 293 12.59 -17.00 -22.46
N ALA A 294 13.00 -17.94 -23.31
CA ALA A 294 13.55 -17.62 -24.64
C ALA A 294 12.50 -17.01 -25.60
N LEU A 295 11.20 -17.13 -25.30
CA LEU A 295 10.12 -16.48 -26.05
C LEU A 295 9.99 -14.99 -25.72
N ARG A 296 10.56 -14.54 -24.59
CA ARG A 296 10.47 -13.15 -24.16
C ARG A 296 11.44 -12.25 -24.94
N PRO A 297 11.08 -10.96 -25.12
CA PRO A 297 12.05 -9.97 -25.57
C PRO A 297 13.21 -9.85 -24.54
N PRO A 298 14.42 -9.46 -25.00
CA PRO A 298 15.55 -9.22 -24.11
C PRO A 298 15.17 -8.20 -23.01
N ALA A 299 15.80 -8.33 -21.84
CA ALA A 299 15.58 -7.35 -20.77
C ALA A 299 16.14 -5.98 -21.18
N PRO A 300 15.49 -4.87 -20.77
CA PRO A 300 16.03 -3.54 -20.99
C PRO A 300 17.46 -3.45 -20.47
N GLY A 301 18.41 -3.11 -21.34
CA GLY A 301 19.85 -3.08 -21.02
C GLY A 301 20.58 -4.43 -21.18
N ASP A 302 19.95 -5.45 -21.73
CA ASP A 302 20.61 -6.72 -22.11
C ASP A 302 21.66 -6.45 -23.21
N PRO A 303 22.86 -7.04 -23.12
CA PRO A 303 23.90 -6.89 -24.15
C PRO A 303 23.45 -7.27 -25.56
N ARG A 304 22.39 -8.10 -25.71
CA ARG A 304 21.81 -8.46 -27.03
C ARG A 304 21.08 -7.30 -27.71
N GLU A 305 20.47 -6.37 -26.94
CA GLU A 305 19.89 -5.14 -27.51
C GLU A 305 20.95 -4.20 -28.07
N GLN A 306 22.15 -4.17 -27.47
CA GLN A 306 23.27 -3.35 -27.97
C GLN A 306 23.87 -3.91 -29.24
N ALA A 307 23.77 -5.21 -29.50
CA ALA A 307 24.27 -5.83 -30.73
C ALA A 307 23.35 -5.55 -31.93
N GLU A 308 22.04 -5.48 -31.74
CA GLU A 308 21.08 -5.12 -32.82
C GLU A 308 21.16 -3.63 -33.22
N TYR A 309 21.43 -2.74 -32.25
CA TYR A 309 21.60 -1.30 -32.54
C TYR A 309 22.88 -0.94 -33.28
N VAL A 310 23.93 -1.77 -33.19
CA VAL A 310 25.21 -1.51 -33.86
C VAL A 310 25.14 -1.90 -35.35
N GLU A 311 24.25 -2.79 -35.77
CA GLU A 311 24.06 -3.14 -37.19
C GLU A 311 23.19 -2.11 -37.97
N LEU A 312 22.47 -1.22 -37.32
CA LEU A 312 21.62 -0.22 -37.95
C LEU A 312 22.27 1.15 -38.21
N GLU A 313 23.52 1.37 -37.75
CA GLU A 313 24.22 2.65 -37.92
C GLU A 313 25.07 2.78 -39.20
N ILE A 314 25.02 1.83 -40.16
CA ILE A 314 25.78 1.91 -41.38
C ILE A 314 24.85 1.98 -42.60
N ALA A 315 24.24 3.14 -42.83
CA ALA A 315 23.89 3.61 -44.16
C ALA A 315 23.68 5.13 -44.20
N PRO A 316 24.49 5.91 -44.89
CA PRO A 316 24.22 7.31 -45.10
C PRO A 316 23.29 7.48 -46.29
N SER A 317 22.13 8.07 -46.10
CA SER A 317 21.29 8.51 -47.19
C SER A 317 20.79 9.92 -46.97
N GLY A 318 21.01 10.72 -47.95
CA GLY A 318 20.68 12.12 -48.04
C GLY A 318 19.17 12.40 -48.15
N PRO A 319 18.77 13.68 -48.29
CA PRO A 319 17.43 14.15 -48.02
C PRO A 319 16.43 13.81 -49.11
N SER A 320 15.29 13.24 -48.74
CA SER A 320 14.11 13.25 -49.61
C SER A 320 12.88 13.72 -48.82
N SER A 321 12.38 14.82 -49.29
CA SER A 321 11.08 15.39 -48.94
C SER A 321 9.96 14.44 -49.38
N PHE A 322 9.09 14.08 -48.45
CA PHE A 322 7.73 13.64 -48.75
C PHE A 322 6.74 14.20 -47.74
N GLU A 323 5.72 14.89 -48.29
CA GLU A 323 4.57 15.41 -47.60
C GLU A 323 3.69 14.30 -47.02
N GLU A 324 3.11 14.53 -45.87
CA GLU A 324 2.11 13.70 -45.24
C GLU A 324 0.77 13.70 -45.96
N PRO A 325 0.02 12.61 -45.89
CA PRO A 325 -1.41 12.67 -45.72
C PRO A 325 -1.79 12.09 -44.35
N GLY A 326 -2.55 12.88 -43.61
CA GLY A 326 -2.97 12.59 -42.28
C GLY A 326 -3.60 11.22 -42.05
N SER A 327 -3.04 10.48 -41.14
CA SER A 327 -3.73 9.44 -40.40
C SER A 327 -3.45 9.67 -38.91
N SER A 328 -4.51 9.98 -38.20
CA SER A 328 -4.51 10.12 -36.75
C SER A 328 -4.31 8.74 -36.09
N LEU A 329 -3.09 8.24 -36.09
CA LEU A 329 -2.66 7.28 -35.11
C LEU A 329 -2.25 8.07 -33.85
N ARG A 330 -3.20 8.27 -32.96
CA ARG A 330 -2.89 8.61 -31.60
C ARG A 330 -2.11 7.40 -31.04
N THR A 331 -0.79 7.53 -31.02
CA THR A 331 0.05 6.71 -30.16
C THR A 331 -0.54 6.83 -28.77
N ARG A 332 -1.10 5.76 -28.24
CA ARG A 332 -1.51 5.69 -26.83
C ARG A 332 -0.22 5.83 -26.03
N GLN A 333 0.08 7.04 -25.59
CA GLN A 333 1.00 7.26 -24.50
C GLN A 333 0.51 6.42 -23.33
N SER A 334 1.43 5.74 -22.65
CA SER A 334 1.10 4.95 -21.46
C SER A 334 0.31 5.82 -20.47
N LEU A 335 -0.61 5.23 -19.73
CA LEU A 335 -1.37 5.94 -18.68
C LEU A 335 -0.46 6.70 -17.69
N PHE A 336 0.79 6.29 -17.55
CA PHE A 336 1.82 6.98 -16.78
C PHE A 336 2.29 8.31 -17.39
N GLU A 337 2.15 8.52 -18.70
CA GLU A 337 2.45 9.80 -19.36
C GLU A 337 1.26 10.76 -19.39
N GLN A 338 0.05 10.30 -19.08
CA GLN A 338 -1.16 11.14 -19.00
C GLN A 338 -1.42 11.74 -17.61
N VAL A 339 -0.68 11.32 -16.60
CA VAL A 339 -0.66 12.03 -15.32
C VAL A 339 0.11 13.33 -15.56
N SER A 340 -0.62 14.43 -15.67
CA SER A 340 0.03 15.74 -15.69
C SER A 340 0.94 15.80 -14.47
N PRO A 341 2.24 16.13 -14.65
CA PRO A 341 3.12 16.30 -13.50
C PRO A 341 2.45 17.31 -12.56
N PRO A 342 2.55 17.12 -11.23
CA PRO A 342 2.03 18.08 -10.28
C PRO A 342 2.55 19.46 -10.67
N THR A 343 1.69 20.46 -10.65
CA THR A 343 2.06 21.83 -11.01
C THR A 343 3.25 22.22 -10.14
N PRO A 344 4.41 22.57 -10.71
CA PRO A 344 5.54 23.00 -9.90
C PRO A 344 5.09 24.12 -8.97
N LEU A 345 5.39 24.00 -7.69
CA LEU A 345 5.09 25.05 -6.72
C LEU A 345 5.86 26.30 -7.19
N GLY A 346 5.13 27.32 -7.64
CA GLY A 346 5.70 28.60 -8.08
C GLY A 346 6.42 29.29 -6.91
N PRO A 347 7.21 30.34 -7.19
CA PRO A 347 7.81 31.17 -6.14
C PRO A 347 6.70 31.72 -5.23
N VAL A 348 7.01 31.89 -3.96
CA VAL A 348 6.11 32.53 -2.98
C VAL A 348 5.60 33.85 -3.50
N ARG A 349 4.29 34.07 -3.44
CA ARG A 349 3.66 35.32 -3.97
C ARG A 349 3.99 36.50 -3.07
N GLY A 350 4.59 37.55 -3.68
CA GLY A 350 4.68 38.91 -3.13
C GLY A 350 5.82 39.10 -2.11
N ASP A 351 5.88 40.31 -1.54
CA ASP A 351 6.89 40.79 -0.59
C ASP A 351 6.72 40.20 0.83
N ALA A 352 5.97 39.12 0.99
CA ALA A 352 5.76 38.48 2.29
C ALA A 352 6.97 37.62 2.65
N PRO A 353 7.50 37.75 3.88
CA PRO A 353 8.62 36.92 4.37
C PRO A 353 8.20 35.48 4.71
N ALA A 354 6.93 35.14 4.59
CA ALA A 354 6.37 33.82 4.88
C ALA A 354 6.59 32.86 3.71
N GLY A 355 6.96 31.62 4.04
CA GLY A 355 6.98 30.49 3.12
C GLY A 355 5.59 29.91 2.90
N ARG A 356 5.53 28.59 2.72
CA ARG A 356 4.30 27.85 2.50
C ARG A 356 4.23 26.66 3.44
N LEU A 357 3.05 26.40 3.99
CA LEU A 357 2.78 25.14 4.64
C LEU A 357 2.36 24.11 3.59
N ILE A 358 3.19 23.10 3.40
CA ILE A 358 2.96 22.00 2.47
C ILE A 358 2.40 20.82 3.26
N PHE A 359 1.16 20.44 2.98
CA PHE A 359 0.47 19.36 3.68
C PHE A 359 0.58 18.05 2.88
N MET A 360 1.30 17.07 3.41
CA MET A 360 1.34 15.70 2.91
C MET A 360 0.46 14.83 3.81
N GLY A 361 -0.75 14.58 3.36
CA GLY A 361 -1.76 13.86 4.13
C GLY A 361 -2.93 13.43 3.24
N GLN A 362 -4.03 13.07 3.87
CA GLN A 362 -5.25 12.65 3.20
C GLN A 362 -6.39 13.62 3.48
N LEU A 363 -7.14 13.97 2.44
CA LEU A 363 -8.39 14.69 2.54
C LEU A 363 -9.54 13.76 2.13
N VAL A 364 -10.58 13.71 2.96
CA VAL A 364 -11.70 12.79 2.79
C VAL A 364 -13.00 13.54 3.06
N LEU A 365 -14.03 13.31 2.23
CA LEU A 365 -15.37 13.80 2.49
C LEU A 365 -16.03 12.95 3.58
N ASN A 366 -16.67 13.57 4.56
CA ASN A 366 -17.42 12.89 5.60
C ASN A 366 -18.89 13.33 5.60
N GLN A 367 -19.79 12.37 5.37
CA GLN A 367 -21.22 12.51 5.56
C GLN A 367 -21.56 12.26 7.02
N SER A 368 -22.13 13.23 7.72
CA SER A 368 -22.56 13.10 9.12
C SER A 368 -24.05 12.83 9.18
N LEU A 369 -24.42 11.78 9.90
CA LEU A 369 -25.81 11.37 10.11
C LEU A 369 -26.10 11.29 11.60
N ARG A 370 -27.29 11.71 12.03
CA ARG A 370 -27.77 11.58 13.41
C ARG A 370 -28.96 10.65 13.49
N THR A 371 -28.94 9.73 14.44
CA THR A 371 -30.04 8.78 14.68
C THR A 371 -30.45 8.79 16.15
N ALA A 372 -31.66 8.33 16.44
CA ALA A 372 -32.10 8.18 17.81
C ALA A 372 -31.34 7.09 18.57
N SER A 373 -31.06 5.98 17.92
CA SER A 373 -30.27 4.85 18.44
C SER A 373 -29.74 4.02 17.25
N PHE A 374 -28.67 3.25 17.47
CA PHE A 374 -28.22 2.32 16.44
C PHE A 374 -29.19 1.16 16.26
N PRO A 375 -29.40 0.69 15.02
CA PRO A 375 -30.22 -0.48 14.75
C PRO A 375 -29.55 -1.75 15.25
N GLU A 376 -30.36 -2.73 15.64
CA GLU A 376 -29.87 -4.11 15.80
C GLU A 376 -29.48 -4.71 14.43
N ALA A 377 -28.66 -5.76 14.43
CA ALA A 377 -28.22 -6.41 13.21
C ALA A 377 -29.43 -6.87 12.36
N GLY A 378 -29.51 -6.37 11.12
CA GLY A 378 -30.61 -6.62 10.20
C GLY A 378 -31.82 -5.67 10.34
N GLY A 379 -31.74 -4.68 11.21
CA GLY A 379 -32.77 -3.66 11.39
C GLY A 379 -32.51 -2.39 10.58
N ASP A 380 -33.54 -1.58 10.42
CA ASP A 380 -33.51 -0.28 9.77
C ASP A 380 -33.64 0.85 10.79
N VAL A 381 -33.03 1.99 10.50
CA VAL A 381 -33.17 3.20 11.30
C VAL A 381 -33.25 4.44 10.41
N TRP A 382 -34.09 5.39 10.79
CA TRP A 382 -34.09 6.71 10.18
C TRP A 382 -33.00 7.59 10.81
N ALA A 383 -32.31 8.34 9.96
CA ALA A 383 -31.29 9.29 10.41
C ALA A 383 -31.55 10.66 9.78
N ASP A 384 -31.25 11.69 10.54
CA ASP A 384 -31.20 13.06 10.05
C ASP A 384 -29.83 13.31 9.39
N ASP A 385 -29.86 13.99 8.26
CA ASP A 385 -28.65 14.38 7.53
C ASP A 385 -28.08 15.67 8.13
N GLU A 386 -26.89 15.60 8.73
CA GLU A 386 -26.16 16.75 9.27
C GLU A 386 -25.21 17.39 8.24
N GLY A 387 -25.22 16.88 7.01
CA GLY A 387 -24.45 17.39 5.88
C GLY A 387 -23.12 16.72 5.66
N MET A 388 -22.51 17.09 4.53
CA MET A 388 -21.21 16.61 4.10
C MET A 388 -20.14 17.70 4.30
N ARG A 389 -18.97 17.31 4.77
CA ARG A 389 -17.85 18.24 4.99
C ARG A 389 -16.52 17.59 4.64
N LEU A 390 -15.53 18.41 4.31
CA LEU A 390 -14.16 17.96 4.11
C LEU A 390 -13.49 17.70 5.47
N THR A 391 -12.88 16.54 5.61
CA THR A 391 -12.16 16.04 6.80
C THR A 391 -10.76 15.52 6.41
N GLY A 392 -10.12 14.73 7.25
CA GLY A 392 -8.79 14.21 6.95
C GLY A 392 -7.70 15.25 7.18
N ASN A 393 -7.61 15.79 8.38
CA ASN A 393 -6.60 16.75 8.79
C ASN A 393 -6.65 18.12 8.05
N ILE A 394 -7.77 18.45 7.40
CA ILE A 394 -7.96 19.76 6.72
C ILE A 394 -7.72 20.94 7.67
N GLU A 395 -7.95 20.77 8.99
CA GLU A 395 -7.74 21.81 9.98
C GLU A 395 -6.28 22.25 10.08
N VAL A 396 -5.32 21.45 9.66
CA VAL A 396 -3.90 21.87 9.52
C VAL A 396 -3.77 22.98 8.49
N LEU A 397 -4.40 22.80 7.32
CA LEU A 397 -4.37 23.78 6.23
C LEU A 397 -5.16 25.06 6.59
N ARG A 398 -6.32 24.89 7.23
CA ARG A 398 -7.13 26.03 7.71
C ARG A 398 -6.39 26.84 8.78
N ALA A 399 -5.69 26.17 9.68
CA ALA A 399 -4.87 26.82 10.69
C ALA A 399 -3.73 27.63 10.05
N ALA A 400 -3.05 27.07 9.04
CA ALA A 400 -2.01 27.80 8.30
C ALA A 400 -2.54 29.10 7.68
N GLN A 401 -3.70 29.06 7.05
CA GLN A 401 -4.33 30.25 6.46
C GLN A 401 -4.72 31.28 7.54
N ARG A 402 -5.22 30.84 8.68
CA ARG A 402 -5.53 31.72 9.84
C ARG A 402 -4.28 32.43 10.35
N MET A 403 -3.15 31.75 10.31
CA MET A 403 -1.84 32.31 10.67
C MET A 403 -1.24 33.20 9.57
N GLY A 404 -1.90 33.35 8.41
CA GLY A 404 -1.41 34.15 7.28
C GLY A 404 -0.38 33.46 6.40
N VAL A 405 -0.27 32.14 6.47
CA VAL A 405 0.64 31.30 5.68
C VAL A 405 -0.11 30.70 4.51
N GLU A 406 0.52 30.67 3.31
CA GLU A 406 -0.05 30.00 2.14
C GLU A 406 -0.14 28.50 2.40
N ALA A 407 -1.34 27.92 2.27
CA ALA A 407 -1.61 26.51 2.51
C ALA A 407 -1.65 25.74 1.19
N VAL A 408 -0.84 24.68 1.09
CA VAL A 408 -0.71 23.84 -0.12
C VAL A 408 -1.02 22.40 0.24
N SER A 409 -2.03 21.81 -0.39
CA SER A 409 -2.40 20.40 -0.23
C SER A 409 -1.67 19.52 -1.23
N LEU A 410 -1.02 18.45 -0.76
CA LEU A 410 -0.50 17.34 -1.57
C LEU A 410 -1.37 16.08 -1.45
N SER A 411 -2.60 16.19 -0.97
CA SER A 411 -3.52 15.03 -0.92
C SER A 411 -3.75 14.48 -2.33
N PRO A 412 -3.66 13.16 -2.54
CA PRO A 412 -3.98 12.58 -3.84
C PRO A 412 -5.46 12.79 -4.20
N ILE A 413 -5.73 13.26 -5.41
CA ILE A 413 -7.07 13.53 -5.90
C ILE A 413 -7.33 12.69 -7.14
N GLY A 414 -8.49 12.04 -7.16
CA GLY A 414 -8.93 11.14 -8.21
C GLY A 414 -9.76 11.83 -9.30
N GLU A 415 -10.60 11.02 -9.95
CA GLU A 415 -11.55 11.44 -10.96
C GLU A 415 -12.95 10.92 -10.58
N GLY A 416 -13.85 11.84 -10.25
CA GLY A 416 -15.22 11.48 -9.90
C GLY A 416 -15.93 12.55 -9.07
N PRO A 417 -17.18 12.28 -8.62
CA PRO A 417 -17.98 13.23 -7.87
C PRO A 417 -17.33 13.69 -6.56
N HIS A 418 -16.71 12.76 -5.80
CA HIS A 418 -16.05 13.12 -4.53
C HIS A 418 -14.78 13.91 -4.77
N ALA A 419 -13.97 13.52 -5.76
CA ALA A 419 -12.79 14.27 -6.17
C ALA A 419 -13.17 15.73 -6.53
N SER A 420 -14.19 15.93 -7.34
CA SER A 420 -14.68 17.26 -7.74
C SER A 420 -15.15 18.10 -6.56
N LEU A 421 -15.80 17.49 -5.57
CA LEU A 421 -16.22 18.17 -4.35
C LEU A 421 -15.02 18.59 -3.48
N ILE A 422 -13.99 17.75 -3.38
CA ILE A 422 -12.75 18.07 -2.66
C ILE A 422 -12.06 19.25 -3.34
N GLU A 423 -11.89 19.23 -4.67
CA GLU A 423 -11.31 20.33 -5.43
C GLU A 423 -12.09 21.65 -5.25
N GLU A 424 -13.41 21.57 -5.25
CA GLU A 424 -14.26 22.74 -5.03
C GLU A 424 -14.09 23.29 -3.62
N CYS A 425 -14.03 22.45 -2.59
CA CYS A 425 -13.76 22.87 -1.22
C CYS A 425 -12.40 23.57 -1.10
N LEU A 426 -11.33 22.96 -1.62
CA LEU A 426 -9.99 23.54 -1.60
C LEU A 426 -9.95 24.91 -2.29
N ARG A 427 -10.55 25.02 -3.46
CA ARG A 427 -10.64 26.26 -4.24
C ARG A 427 -11.43 27.34 -3.49
N HIS A 428 -12.56 26.97 -2.88
CA HIS A 428 -13.40 27.88 -2.11
C HIS A 428 -12.69 28.41 -0.87
N GLU A 429 -11.91 27.55 -0.22
CA GLU A 429 -11.12 27.91 0.95
C GLU A 429 -9.77 28.58 0.59
N GLY A 430 -9.45 28.74 -0.69
CA GLY A 430 -8.19 29.35 -1.14
C GLY A 430 -6.95 28.51 -0.86
N ILE A 431 -7.11 27.21 -0.65
CA ILE A 431 -6.01 26.26 -0.48
C ILE A 431 -5.50 25.84 -1.85
N VAL A 432 -4.19 25.91 -2.05
CA VAL A 432 -3.56 25.47 -3.30
C VAL A 432 -3.56 23.96 -3.38
N ASP A 433 -4.14 23.42 -4.44
CA ASP A 433 -4.09 21.99 -4.72
C ASP A 433 -2.88 21.68 -5.63
N ALA A 434 -1.89 21.00 -5.08
CA ALA A 434 -0.70 20.48 -5.76
C ALA A 434 -0.53 18.97 -5.56
N GLY A 435 -1.62 18.29 -5.19
CA GLY A 435 -1.64 16.84 -4.98
C GLY A 435 -1.52 16.04 -6.29
N PRO A 436 -0.95 14.84 -6.21
CA PRO A 436 -0.88 13.95 -7.36
C PRO A 436 -2.28 13.52 -7.82
N ARG A 437 -2.45 13.41 -9.14
CA ARG A 437 -3.69 12.93 -9.75
C ARG A 437 -3.70 11.42 -9.87
N VAL A 438 -4.84 10.81 -9.56
CA VAL A 438 -5.06 9.36 -9.63
C VAL A 438 -6.19 9.09 -10.63
N PRO A 439 -5.85 8.83 -11.90
CA PRO A 439 -6.85 8.65 -12.95
C PRO A 439 -7.67 7.37 -12.75
N GLY A 440 -8.94 7.42 -13.18
CA GLY A 440 -9.83 6.26 -13.20
C GLY A 440 -10.31 5.81 -11.82
N MET A 441 -10.12 6.58 -10.78
CA MET A 441 -10.56 6.28 -9.42
C MET A 441 -11.08 7.55 -8.74
N ASP A 442 -12.26 7.47 -8.11
CA ASP A 442 -12.77 8.58 -7.29
C ASP A 442 -12.11 8.58 -5.90
N ASN A 443 -12.18 9.69 -5.20
CA ASN A 443 -11.80 9.75 -3.80
C ASN A 443 -12.79 8.95 -2.94
N GLY A 444 -12.28 8.37 -1.87
CA GLY A 444 -13.10 7.75 -0.84
C GLY A 444 -13.91 8.77 -0.05
N TYR A 445 -14.80 8.25 0.77
CA TYR A 445 -15.61 9.06 1.68
C TYR A 445 -15.83 8.32 2.99
N GLN A 446 -16.24 9.07 3.99
CA GLN A 446 -16.62 8.56 5.30
C GLN A 446 -18.12 8.81 5.53
N VAL A 447 -18.74 7.91 6.29
CA VAL A 447 -20.06 8.12 6.88
C VAL A 447 -19.92 7.99 8.38
N THR A 448 -20.19 9.06 9.11
CA THR A 448 -20.22 9.06 10.56
C THR A 448 -21.65 9.11 11.04
N ILE A 449 -22.08 8.08 11.76
CA ILE A 449 -23.41 7.99 12.34
C ILE A 449 -23.28 8.19 13.85
N THR A 450 -23.99 9.18 14.40
CA THR A 450 -23.98 9.50 15.83
C THR A 450 -25.39 9.30 16.41
N ASP A 451 -25.51 8.65 17.55
CA ASP A 451 -26.78 8.53 18.24
C ASP A 451 -27.04 9.69 19.24
N ASN A 452 -28.23 9.73 19.81
CA ASN A 452 -28.61 10.75 20.79
C ASN A 452 -27.85 10.62 22.12
N ALA A 453 -27.20 9.51 22.39
CA ALA A 453 -26.32 9.30 23.55
C ALA A 453 -24.88 9.79 23.30
N GLY A 454 -24.55 10.17 22.05
CA GLY A 454 -23.22 10.61 21.63
C GLY A 454 -22.28 9.47 21.22
N ALA A 455 -22.76 8.23 21.20
CA ALA A 455 -22.00 7.14 20.61
C ALA A 455 -21.96 7.29 19.09
N HIS A 456 -20.83 6.97 18.46
CA HIS A 456 -20.70 7.11 17.01
C HIS A 456 -19.96 5.93 16.36
N TYR A 457 -20.31 5.68 15.11
CA TYR A 457 -19.61 4.78 14.21
C TYR A 457 -19.19 5.53 12.96
N THR A 458 -17.96 5.30 12.50
CA THR A 458 -17.47 5.85 11.23
C THR A 458 -17.13 4.70 10.30
N ILE A 459 -17.70 4.74 9.11
CA ILE A 459 -17.41 3.81 8.00
C ILE A 459 -16.61 4.59 6.97
N THR A 460 -15.41 4.11 6.64
CA THR A 460 -14.53 4.75 5.66
C THR A 460 -14.39 3.86 4.44
N THR A 461 -14.56 4.44 3.25
CA THR A 461 -14.24 3.80 1.97
C THR A 461 -12.84 4.20 1.53
N ASN A 462 -12.15 3.35 0.80
CA ASN A 462 -10.86 3.66 0.21
C ASN A 462 -11.04 4.20 -1.21
N GLY A 463 -10.29 5.24 -1.55
CA GLY A 463 -10.29 5.84 -2.88
C GLY A 463 -8.90 6.35 -3.28
N ALA A 464 -8.87 7.33 -4.15
CA ALA A 464 -7.66 7.90 -4.71
C ALA A 464 -6.67 8.41 -3.65
N GLU A 465 -7.16 8.86 -2.48
CA GLU A 465 -6.34 9.33 -1.37
C GLU A 465 -5.41 8.24 -0.80
N TYR A 466 -5.69 6.95 -1.08
CA TYR A 466 -4.85 5.81 -0.70
C TYR A 466 -3.98 5.28 -1.86
N ALA A 467 -4.00 5.92 -3.02
CA ALA A 467 -3.37 5.43 -4.25
C ALA A 467 -2.40 6.45 -4.87
N ALA A 468 -1.63 7.16 -4.03
CA ALA A 468 -0.65 8.12 -4.52
C ALA A 468 0.35 7.44 -5.47
N PRO A 469 0.62 8.01 -6.65
CA PRO A 469 1.66 7.53 -7.54
C PRO A 469 3.02 7.55 -6.84
N ARG A 470 3.83 6.54 -7.06
CA ARG A 470 5.10 6.31 -6.36
C ARG A 470 6.00 7.54 -6.29
N ARG A 471 6.12 8.30 -7.39
CA ARG A 471 6.97 9.48 -7.50
C ARG A 471 6.23 10.81 -7.36
N GLY A 472 4.90 10.81 -7.28
CA GLY A 472 4.11 12.04 -7.33
C GLY A 472 4.49 13.06 -6.27
N TRP A 473 4.77 12.60 -5.05
CA TRP A 473 5.22 13.48 -3.97
C TRP A 473 6.71 13.82 -4.03
N ALA A 474 7.55 12.91 -4.54
CA ALA A 474 8.98 13.13 -4.64
C ALA A 474 9.32 14.28 -5.60
N GLU A 475 8.55 14.44 -6.69
CA GLU A 475 8.71 15.53 -7.65
C GLU A 475 8.45 16.89 -7.01
N VAL A 476 7.43 17.00 -6.15
CA VAL A 476 7.16 18.23 -5.40
C VAL A 476 8.18 18.45 -4.29
N ALA A 477 8.54 17.42 -3.55
CA ALA A 477 9.48 17.50 -2.43
C ALA A 477 10.83 18.10 -2.85
N GLN A 478 11.32 17.77 -4.04
CA GLN A 478 12.58 18.30 -4.58
C GLN A 478 12.52 19.83 -4.85
N THR A 479 11.34 20.40 -5.00
CA THR A 479 11.16 21.83 -5.34
C THR A 479 10.96 22.72 -4.13
N LEU A 480 10.88 22.14 -2.91
CA LEU A 480 10.66 22.92 -1.69
C LEU A 480 11.85 23.79 -1.33
N GLY A 481 11.55 25.02 -0.92
CA GLY A 481 12.54 26.03 -0.54
C GLY A 481 12.82 26.05 0.98
N PRO A 482 13.79 26.85 1.41
CA PRO A 482 14.16 26.96 2.83
C PRO A 482 13.09 27.66 3.68
N SER A 483 12.16 28.34 3.07
CA SER A 483 11.01 28.98 3.75
C SER A 483 9.78 28.09 3.78
N ASP A 484 9.80 26.90 3.15
CA ASP A 484 8.66 25.99 3.18
C ASP A 484 8.72 25.08 4.40
N VAL A 485 7.58 24.80 5.00
CA VAL A 485 7.43 23.79 6.07
C VAL A 485 6.58 22.64 5.56
N LEU A 486 7.12 21.43 5.62
CA LEU A 486 6.38 20.21 5.26
C LEU A 486 5.70 19.64 6.50
N TYR A 487 4.37 19.60 6.49
CA TYR A 487 3.60 18.80 7.46
C TYR A 487 3.32 17.41 6.89
N ILE A 488 3.57 16.40 7.68
CA ILE A 488 3.30 15.01 7.33
C ILE A 488 2.34 14.40 8.32
N ASP A 489 1.24 13.85 7.80
CA ASP A 489 0.41 12.92 8.58
C ASP A 489 1.24 11.66 8.86
N GLY A 490 1.50 11.41 10.12
CA GLY A 490 2.37 10.33 10.54
C GLY A 490 1.86 8.93 10.22
N THR A 491 0.58 8.78 9.87
CA THR A 491 0.06 7.53 9.34
C THR A 491 0.74 7.13 8.03
N LEU A 492 1.23 8.10 7.25
CA LEU A 492 1.93 7.86 5.98
C LEU A 492 3.35 7.29 6.16
N VAL A 493 4.03 7.64 7.26
CA VAL A 493 5.45 7.33 7.45
C VAL A 493 5.71 6.25 8.50
N GLY A 494 4.66 5.68 9.04
CA GLY A 494 4.74 4.64 10.07
C GLY A 494 3.85 3.45 9.79
N THR A 495 4.10 2.34 10.48
CA THR A 495 3.18 1.22 10.55
C THR A 495 2.44 1.31 11.87
N GLY A 496 1.18 1.77 11.85
CA GLY A 496 0.32 1.79 13.03
C GLY A 496 -0.48 0.50 13.14
N TYR A 497 -0.59 -0.07 14.35
CA TYR A 497 -1.37 -1.30 14.61
C TYR A 497 -1.03 -2.46 13.65
N GLY A 498 0.24 -2.62 13.25
CA GLY A 498 0.65 -3.62 12.28
C GLY A 498 0.23 -3.32 10.84
N LYS A 499 -0.20 -2.10 10.54
CA LYS A 499 -0.68 -1.70 9.21
C LYS A 499 0.29 -0.69 8.59
N THR A 500 0.81 -1.03 7.40
CA THR A 500 1.53 -0.07 6.57
C THR A 500 0.51 0.73 5.77
N HIS A 501 0.62 2.06 5.80
CA HIS A 501 -0.24 2.91 4.97
C HIS A 501 0.04 2.65 3.48
N PRO A 502 -0.96 2.54 2.60
CA PRO A 502 -0.74 2.31 1.17
C PRO A 502 0.22 3.32 0.53
N ASN A 503 0.17 4.57 0.98
CA ASN A 503 1.04 5.63 0.49
C ASN A 503 2.39 5.74 1.23
N SER A 504 2.77 4.76 2.05
CA SER A 504 4.04 4.81 2.81
C SER A 504 5.27 4.81 1.90
N VAL A 505 5.23 4.10 0.78
CA VAL A 505 6.31 4.08 -0.20
C VAL A 505 6.46 5.43 -0.89
N PRO A 506 5.40 6.04 -1.49
CA PRO A 506 5.48 7.40 -2.02
C PRO A 506 5.96 8.43 -1.01
N ALA A 507 5.48 8.37 0.24
CA ALA A 507 5.91 9.28 1.31
C ALA A 507 7.40 9.11 1.65
N THR A 508 7.88 7.86 1.75
CA THR A 508 9.30 7.57 2.01
C THR A 508 10.18 8.07 0.87
N GLU A 509 9.79 7.86 -0.38
CA GLU A 509 10.55 8.38 -1.54
C GLU A 509 10.60 9.91 -1.55
N ALA A 510 9.52 10.59 -1.20
CA ALA A 510 9.53 12.05 -1.05
C ALA A 510 10.49 12.52 0.02
N LEU A 511 10.53 11.84 1.17
CA LEU A 511 11.45 12.17 2.26
C LEU A 511 12.93 11.95 1.90
N LEU A 512 13.23 10.93 1.09
CA LEU A 512 14.60 10.64 0.65
C LEU A 512 15.20 11.71 -0.27
N VAL A 513 14.34 12.46 -0.98
CA VAL A 513 14.77 13.49 -1.93
C VAL A 513 14.53 14.91 -1.42
N LEU A 514 13.94 15.03 -0.22
CA LEU A 514 13.65 16.31 0.41
C LEU A 514 14.96 17.02 0.74
N PRO A 515 15.10 18.33 0.41
CA PRO A 515 16.28 19.10 0.79
C PRO A 515 16.45 19.19 2.32
N GLU A 516 17.68 19.04 2.82
CA GLU A 516 17.99 19.01 4.25
C GLU A 516 17.61 20.29 5.02
N TYR A 517 17.43 21.41 4.33
CA TYR A 517 17.02 22.68 4.94
C TYR A 517 15.51 22.81 5.16
N VAL A 518 14.69 21.93 4.58
CA VAL A 518 13.23 21.98 4.74
C VAL A 518 12.86 21.47 6.13
N ARG A 519 12.08 22.27 6.85
CA ARG A 519 11.56 21.87 8.15
C ARG A 519 10.39 20.93 7.99
N ILE A 520 10.36 19.88 8.82
CA ILE A 520 9.32 18.85 8.78
C ILE A 520 8.62 18.82 10.13
N VAL A 521 7.30 18.93 10.11
CA VAL A 521 6.43 18.67 11.28
C VAL A 521 5.69 17.36 11.04
N VAL A 522 5.87 16.41 11.91
CA VAL A 522 5.24 15.08 11.85
C VAL A 522 4.34 14.90 13.05
N ASP A 523 3.08 14.59 12.79
CA ASP A 523 2.13 14.13 13.80
C ASP A 523 1.98 12.61 13.66
N PRO A 524 2.75 11.78 14.40
CA PRO A 524 2.81 10.34 14.17
C PRO A 524 1.49 9.62 14.45
N SER A 525 0.49 10.29 15.03
CA SER A 525 -0.77 9.70 15.43
C SER A 525 -0.54 8.37 16.21
N ARG A 526 -1.46 7.44 16.17
CA ARG A 526 -1.29 6.11 16.82
C ARG A 526 -0.38 5.15 16.03
N ALA A 527 0.39 5.66 15.07
CA ALA A 527 1.34 4.85 14.33
C ALA A 527 2.52 4.44 15.24
N ALA A 528 2.69 3.14 15.42
CA ALA A 528 3.62 2.57 16.39
C ALA A 528 5.00 2.24 15.81
N GLN A 529 5.40 2.77 14.65
CA GLN A 529 6.70 2.48 14.05
C GLN A 529 7.40 3.74 13.53
N THR A 530 8.72 3.65 13.53
CA THR A 530 9.65 4.69 13.13
C THR A 530 9.46 5.12 11.69
N PRO A 531 9.31 6.39 11.39
CA PRO A 531 9.56 6.90 10.06
C PRO A 531 11.05 6.74 9.74
N PHE A 532 11.40 5.82 8.86
CA PHE A 532 12.76 5.71 8.34
C PHE A 532 13.16 7.03 7.68
N GLY A 533 14.32 7.57 8.05
CA GLY A 533 14.89 8.78 7.43
C GLY A 533 14.59 10.11 8.13
N LEU A 534 13.77 10.14 9.19
CA LEU A 534 13.44 11.38 9.91
C LEU A 534 14.39 11.71 11.09
N ARG A 535 15.67 11.45 10.96
CA ARG A 535 16.68 11.85 11.96
C ARG A 535 17.34 13.13 11.50
N SER A 536 16.87 14.27 11.96
CA SER A 536 17.55 15.55 11.69
C SER A 536 17.02 16.66 12.61
N ASP A 537 17.85 17.66 12.85
CA ASP A 537 17.51 18.87 13.62
C ASP A 537 16.34 19.66 13.02
N ASN A 538 15.98 19.38 11.76
CA ASN A 538 14.85 20.04 11.07
C ASN A 538 13.52 19.31 11.28
N VAL A 539 13.52 18.17 11.98
CA VAL A 539 12.31 17.39 12.24
C VAL A 539 11.73 17.71 13.60
N VAL A 540 10.43 17.96 13.64
CA VAL A 540 9.65 18.16 14.85
C VAL A 540 8.58 17.07 14.93
N LEU A 541 8.68 16.21 15.94
CA LEU A 541 7.71 15.15 16.21
C LEU A 541 6.69 15.65 17.24
N VAL A 542 5.40 15.64 16.89
CA VAL A 542 4.30 16.13 17.74
C VAL A 542 3.42 14.96 18.15
N MET A 543 3.36 14.61 19.42
CA MET A 543 2.59 13.45 19.89
C MET A 543 2.05 13.62 21.30
N THR A 544 1.15 12.75 21.69
CA THR A 544 0.72 12.60 23.09
C THR A 544 1.69 11.69 23.86
N GLN A 545 1.58 11.68 25.17
CA GLN A 545 2.37 10.77 26.02
C GLN A 545 2.10 9.30 25.70
N GLU A 546 0.85 8.93 25.39
CA GLU A 546 0.49 7.56 25.03
C GLU A 546 1.12 7.14 23.68
N GLU A 547 1.08 8.04 22.70
CA GLU A 547 1.72 7.83 21.39
C GLU A 547 3.23 7.70 21.54
N ALA A 548 3.87 8.52 22.37
CA ALA A 548 5.30 8.43 22.66
C ALA A 548 5.67 7.10 23.33
N SER A 549 4.85 6.65 24.29
CA SER A 549 5.02 5.36 24.97
C SER A 549 4.92 4.19 23.97
N SER A 550 3.92 4.22 23.11
CA SER A 550 3.68 3.21 22.08
C SER A 550 4.84 3.16 21.08
N LEU A 551 5.27 4.32 20.59
CA LEU A 551 6.39 4.46 19.67
C LEU A 551 7.72 3.98 20.30
N GLY A 552 8.01 4.39 21.52
CA GLY A 552 9.20 3.98 22.24
C GLY A 552 9.30 2.46 22.46
N THR A 553 8.17 1.82 22.78
CA THR A 553 8.10 0.37 23.00
C THR A 553 8.31 -0.43 21.71
N SER A 554 7.74 0.03 20.60
CA SER A 554 7.82 -0.67 19.31
C SER A 554 9.23 -0.67 18.71
N ILE A 555 10.03 0.38 18.99
CA ILE A 555 11.36 0.55 18.40
C ILE A 555 12.45 -0.17 19.18
N VAL A 556 12.39 -0.09 20.50
CA VAL A 556 13.49 -0.54 21.36
C VAL A 556 13.30 -1.98 21.85
N GLY A 557 12.06 -2.49 21.78
CA GLY A 557 11.72 -3.82 22.31
C GLY A 557 11.99 -3.95 23.83
N ASP A 558 12.31 -2.85 24.51
CA ASP A 558 12.80 -2.80 25.87
C ASP A 558 11.75 -2.11 26.79
N ARG A 559 11.39 -2.78 27.86
CA ARG A 559 10.51 -2.21 28.91
C ARG A 559 11.08 -0.95 29.56
N SER A 560 12.40 -0.73 29.53
CA SER A 560 13.03 0.48 30.07
C SER A 560 12.66 1.74 29.29
N ALA A 561 12.38 1.61 27.97
CA ALA A 561 11.89 2.71 27.15
C ALA A 561 10.46 3.13 27.56
N PHE A 562 9.63 2.17 27.96
CA PHE A 562 8.29 2.40 28.48
C PHE A 562 8.31 3.15 29.82
N ASP A 563 9.24 2.78 30.70
CA ASP A 563 9.37 3.46 32.01
C ASP A 563 9.80 4.93 31.87
N ALA A 564 10.63 5.26 30.88
CA ALA A 564 11.04 6.64 30.60
C ALA A 564 9.90 7.53 30.06
N CYS A 565 8.88 6.93 29.43
CA CYS A 565 7.72 7.64 28.87
C CYS A 565 6.53 7.73 29.85
N ARG A 566 6.71 7.40 31.13
CA ARG A 566 5.64 7.51 32.14
C ARG A 566 5.28 8.95 32.51
N THR A 567 6.16 9.89 32.24
CA THR A 567 5.94 11.31 32.45
C THR A 567 6.14 12.04 31.12
N PRO A 568 5.42 13.15 30.87
CA PRO A 568 5.54 13.88 29.60
C PRO A 568 6.95 14.43 29.34
N ASP A 569 7.64 14.89 30.38
CA ASP A 569 9.04 15.34 30.31
C ASP A 569 10.00 14.21 29.94
N GLY A 570 9.89 13.06 30.60
CA GLY A 570 10.66 11.86 30.28
C GLY A 570 10.39 11.34 28.87
N ALA A 571 9.13 11.41 28.41
CA ALA A 571 8.76 11.08 27.05
C ALA A 571 9.41 12.03 26.03
N ALA A 572 9.38 13.35 26.28
CA ALA A 572 10.01 14.34 25.41
C ALA A 572 11.52 14.09 25.27
N GLU A 573 12.22 13.87 26.38
CA GLU A 573 13.65 13.55 26.35
C GLU A 573 13.95 12.24 25.62
N LYS A 574 13.15 11.19 25.89
CA LYS A 574 13.39 9.86 25.30
C LYS A 574 13.17 9.85 23.79
N ILE A 575 12.07 10.44 23.31
CA ILE A 575 11.76 10.55 21.89
C ILE A 575 12.82 11.38 21.17
N CYS A 576 13.19 12.52 21.73
CA CYS A 576 14.27 13.37 21.20
C CYS A 576 15.59 12.57 20.98
N ARG A 577 16.01 11.77 21.97
CA ARG A 577 17.22 10.96 21.89
C ARG A 577 17.10 9.81 20.88
N LEU A 578 15.94 9.18 20.80
CA LEU A 578 15.73 8.05 19.88
C LEU A 578 15.78 8.48 18.41
N PHE A 579 15.28 9.66 18.11
CA PHE A 579 15.14 10.15 16.73
C PHE A 579 16.16 11.22 16.35
N ASP A 580 16.97 11.69 17.31
CA ASP A 580 17.88 12.82 17.11
C ASP A 580 17.16 14.02 16.46
N SER A 581 15.98 14.36 17.00
CA SER A 581 15.06 15.35 16.46
C SER A 581 14.34 16.10 17.59
N HIS A 582 13.76 17.25 17.30
CA HIS A 582 12.88 17.92 18.24
C HIS A 582 11.64 17.07 18.52
N SER A 583 11.23 16.98 19.77
CA SER A 583 10.01 16.30 20.17
C SER A 583 9.11 17.24 20.97
N ILE A 584 7.81 17.14 20.76
CA ILE A 584 6.78 17.85 21.49
C ILE A 584 5.78 16.83 22.01
N ILE A 585 5.69 16.72 23.34
CA ILE A 585 4.70 15.87 24.00
C ILE A 585 3.55 16.74 24.48
N ARG A 586 2.42 16.65 23.82
CA ARG A 586 1.19 17.35 24.18
C ARG A 586 0.60 16.72 25.44
N ALA A 587 0.34 17.53 26.44
CA ALA A 587 -0.25 17.14 27.73
C ALA A 587 -1.61 17.82 27.98
N GLY A 588 -2.33 18.18 26.94
CA GLY A 588 -3.66 18.79 26.99
C GLY A 588 -3.67 20.07 27.79
N THR A 589 -4.45 20.10 28.86
CA THR A 589 -4.59 21.29 29.77
C THR A 589 -3.30 21.63 30.53
N ALA A 590 -2.35 20.72 30.61
CA ALA A 590 -1.04 20.98 31.19
C ALA A 590 -0.06 21.65 30.21
N GLY A 591 -0.45 21.82 28.95
CA GLY A 591 0.41 22.38 27.90
C GLY A 591 1.22 21.33 27.17
N ALA A 592 2.49 21.61 26.90
CA ALA A 592 3.38 20.71 26.20
C ALA A 592 4.78 20.66 26.82
N TYR A 593 5.46 19.54 26.59
CA TYR A 593 6.87 19.34 26.97
C TYR A 593 7.70 19.16 25.70
N ILE A 594 8.74 19.97 25.56
CA ILE A 594 9.61 19.95 24.40
C ILE A 594 10.95 19.33 24.73
N GLY A 595 11.38 18.35 23.92
CA GLY A 595 12.73 17.81 23.94
C GLY A 595 13.57 18.42 22.82
N ARG A 596 14.78 18.88 23.13
CA ARG A 596 15.71 19.45 22.17
C ARG A 596 16.98 18.63 22.09
N PRO A 597 17.46 18.27 20.89
CA PRO A 597 18.75 17.63 20.74
C PRO A 597 19.87 18.65 21.06
N THR A 598 20.79 18.29 21.94
CA THR A 598 22.01 19.04 22.19
C THR A 598 23.21 18.19 21.78
N HIS A 599 23.96 18.66 20.79
CA HIS A 599 25.16 17.95 20.31
C HIS A 599 26.34 18.23 21.24
N GLY A 600 26.74 17.20 22.01
CA GLY A 600 27.98 17.21 22.78
C GLY A 600 29.18 16.78 21.91
N ARG A 601 30.42 17.01 22.36
CA ARG A 601 31.63 16.46 21.72
C ARG A 601 31.58 14.93 21.79
N GLY A 602 31.17 14.27 20.71
CA GLY A 602 31.00 12.82 20.57
C GLY A 602 29.56 12.45 20.16
N ARG A 603 29.34 11.20 19.80
CA ARG A 603 28.07 10.65 19.27
C ARG A 603 26.90 10.58 20.29
N PHE A 604 26.96 11.31 21.39
CA PHE A 604 25.90 11.30 22.41
C PHE A 604 25.03 12.54 22.27
N VAL A 605 23.78 12.34 21.91
CA VAL A 605 22.74 13.36 21.94
C VAL A 605 22.22 13.44 23.39
N TRP A 606 22.41 14.58 24.03
CA TRP A 606 21.77 14.91 25.28
C TRP A 606 20.49 15.64 24.95
N SER A 607 19.42 15.39 25.68
CA SER A 607 18.17 16.12 25.56
C SER A 607 17.80 16.68 26.93
N THR A 608 17.30 17.90 26.92
CA THR A 608 16.65 18.52 28.07
C THR A 608 15.18 18.72 27.75
N SER A 609 14.33 18.51 28.73
CA SER A 609 12.92 18.81 28.60
C SER A 609 12.62 20.22 29.11
N THR A 610 11.77 20.95 28.38
CA THR A 610 11.25 22.27 28.77
C THR A 610 9.72 22.22 28.74
N HIS A 611 9.07 22.68 29.80
CA HIS A 611 7.61 22.78 29.84
C HIS A 611 7.13 24.12 29.27
N ILE A 612 6.13 24.06 28.40
CA ILE A 612 5.43 25.20 27.80
C ILE A 612 3.97 25.15 28.26
N PRO A 613 3.47 26.17 28.98
CA PRO A 613 2.13 26.17 29.56
C PRO A 613 1.03 26.25 28.48
N ALA A 614 -0.20 25.95 28.88
CA ALA A 614 -1.42 26.19 28.10
C ALA A 614 -2.41 27.07 28.92
N PRO A 615 -3.38 27.71 28.26
CA PRO A 615 -4.47 28.39 28.94
C PRO A 615 -5.27 27.41 29.80
N SER A 616 -5.76 27.87 30.97
CA SER A 616 -6.61 27.05 31.80
C SER A 616 -7.98 26.83 31.14
N THR A 617 -8.46 25.61 31.15
CA THR A 617 -9.78 25.24 30.64
C THR A 617 -10.46 24.22 31.54
N ASN A 618 -11.79 24.22 31.53
CA ASN A 618 -12.59 23.22 32.24
C ASN A 618 -12.74 21.89 31.48
N LYS A 619 -12.26 21.79 30.21
CA LYS A 619 -12.27 20.59 29.42
C LYS A 619 -10.99 19.78 29.69
N THR A 620 -11.15 18.49 29.94
CA THR A 620 -10.06 17.60 30.31
C THR A 620 -9.48 16.83 29.10
N ASP A 621 -10.20 16.78 28.00
CA ASP A 621 -9.79 16.06 26.79
C ASP A 621 -9.95 16.95 25.54
N LEU A 622 -8.89 17.02 24.74
CA LEU A 622 -8.77 17.90 23.58
C LEU A 622 -8.39 17.16 22.28
N PRO A 623 -8.81 15.90 22.06
CA PRO A 623 -8.29 15.10 20.94
C PRO A 623 -8.64 15.67 19.57
N GLU A 624 -9.79 16.32 19.44
CA GLU A 624 -10.30 16.83 18.17
C GLU A 624 -9.59 18.11 17.69
N ALA A 625 -8.92 18.83 18.59
CA ALA A 625 -8.20 20.06 18.27
C ALA A 625 -6.72 19.85 17.90
N ARG A 626 -6.24 18.59 17.86
CA ARG A 626 -4.83 18.26 17.55
C ARG A 626 -4.35 18.79 16.20
N HIS A 627 -5.19 18.80 15.20
CA HIS A 627 -4.82 19.26 13.86
C HIS A 627 -4.72 20.78 13.80
N VAL A 628 -5.50 21.49 14.60
CA VAL A 628 -5.35 22.94 14.83
C VAL A 628 -3.99 23.22 15.47
N TYR A 629 -3.63 22.46 16.52
CA TYR A 629 -2.31 22.53 17.16
C TYR A 629 -1.18 22.40 16.13
N SER A 630 -1.18 21.31 15.38
CA SER A 630 -0.11 20.98 14.43
C SER A 630 -0.03 22.01 13.28
N GLY A 631 -1.18 22.53 12.85
CA GLY A 631 -1.25 23.57 11.82
C GLY A 631 -0.71 24.91 12.28
N VAL A 632 -1.09 25.36 13.49
CA VAL A 632 -0.56 26.61 14.08
C VAL A 632 0.93 26.50 14.37
N LEU A 633 1.39 25.34 14.90
CA LEU A 633 2.81 25.09 15.12
C LEU A 633 3.60 25.21 13.81
N ALA A 634 3.19 24.47 12.77
CA ALA A 634 3.87 24.45 11.49
C ALA A 634 3.89 25.84 10.84
N ALA A 635 2.76 26.57 10.86
CA ALA A 635 2.67 27.91 10.34
C ALA A 635 3.54 28.92 11.12
N SER A 636 3.56 28.84 12.45
CA SER A 636 4.42 29.69 13.28
C SER A 636 5.90 29.46 13.00
N LEU A 637 6.28 28.20 12.76
CA LEU A 637 7.65 27.84 12.38
C LEU A 637 8.01 28.36 10.97
N ASP A 638 7.05 28.36 10.06
CA ASP A 638 7.21 28.95 8.72
C ASP A 638 7.45 30.46 8.80
N LEU A 639 6.68 31.15 9.64
CA LEU A 639 6.83 32.59 9.91
C LEU A 639 8.12 32.96 10.65
N GLY A 640 8.99 31.96 10.97
CA GLY A 640 10.23 32.19 11.69
C GLY A 640 10.05 32.51 13.18
N THR A 641 8.88 32.24 13.75
CA THR A 641 8.62 32.41 15.19
C THR A 641 9.56 31.49 16.00
N PRO A 642 10.13 31.97 17.13
CA PRO A 642 10.94 31.13 18.00
C PRO A 642 10.22 29.85 18.42
N PHE A 643 10.94 28.74 18.54
CA PHE A 643 10.36 27.41 18.70
C PHE A 643 9.43 27.33 19.94
N GLU A 644 9.85 27.86 21.08
CA GLU A 644 9.03 27.88 22.32
C GLU A 644 7.75 28.71 22.13
N ARG A 645 7.87 29.86 21.46
CA ARG A 645 6.73 30.70 21.17
C ARG A 645 5.76 30.01 20.21
N SER A 646 6.27 29.30 19.21
CA SER A 646 5.45 28.50 18.29
C SER A 646 4.66 27.42 19.03
N VAL A 647 5.28 26.73 19.99
CA VAL A 647 4.58 25.74 20.83
C VAL A 647 3.55 26.38 21.74
N LEU A 648 3.85 27.57 22.30
CA LEU A 648 2.91 28.32 23.14
C LEU A 648 1.67 28.75 22.34
N LEU A 649 1.85 29.29 21.12
CA LEU A 649 0.75 29.64 20.21
C LEU A 649 -0.10 28.40 19.87
N ALA A 650 0.54 27.27 19.60
CA ALA A 650 -0.15 26.01 19.33
C ALA A 650 -0.96 25.50 20.52
N ASN A 651 -0.42 25.56 21.76
CA ASN A 651 -1.14 25.25 22.99
C ASN A 651 -2.38 26.15 23.18
N CYS A 652 -2.22 27.45 22.93
CA CYS A 652 -3.34 28.39 23.02
C CYS A 652 -4.43 28.09 21.99
N ALA A 653 -4.03 27.84 20.74
CA ALA A 653 -4.96 27.52 19.65
C ALA A 653 -5.75 26.24 19.92
N GLU A 654 -5.09 25.20 20.41
CA GLU A 654 -5.74 23.93 20.77
C GLU A 654 -6.82 24.12 21.86
N VAL A 655 -6.48 24.81 22.91
CA VAL A 655 -7.41 25.04 24.02
C VAL A 655 -8.59 25.93 23.60
N LEU A 656 -8.33 26.99 22.85
CA LEU A 656 -9.38 27.88 22.35
C LEU A 656 -10.31 27.15 21.36
N ALA A 657 -9.76 26.37 20.43
CA ALA A 657 -10.52 25.56 19.49
C ALA A 657 -11.42 24.53 20.20
N ALA A 658 -10.91 23.85 21.23
CA ALA A 658 -11.66 22.89 22.01
C ALA A 658 -12.72 23.55 22.90
N SER A 659 -12.56 24.83 23.28
CA SER A 659 -13.50 25.57 24.14
C SER A 659 -14.73 26.05 23.38
N GLY A 660 -14.72 26.08 22.05
CA GLY A 660 -15.87 26.44 21.20
C GLY A 660 -17.01 25.44 21.33
N ASN A 661 -18.24 25.91 21.02
CA ASN A 661 -19.44 25.07 20.97
C ASN A 661 -19.68 24.45 19.59
N ALA A 662 -18.70 24.51 18.69
CA ALA A 662 -18.82 23.96 17.34
C ALA A 662 -18.78 22.43 17.34
N VAL A 663 -19.53 21.83 16.43
CA VAL A 663 -19.56 20.36 16.19
C VAL A 663 -18.19 19.83 15.75
N ALA A 664 -17.33 20.69 15.21
CA ALA A 664 -15.93 20.39 14.91
C ALA A 664 -15.05 21.57 15.36
N PRO A 665 -13.88 21.32 16.00
CA PRO A 665 -12.96 22.38 16.35
C PRO A 665 -12.45 23.07 15.09
N SER A 666 -12.46 24.40 15.11
CA SER A 666 -11.89 25.23 14.05
C SER A 666 -10.80 26.12 14.64
N CYS A 667 -9.80 26.46 13.83
CA CYS A 667 -8.72 27.34 14.28
C CYS A 667 -9.26 28.72 14.66
N PRO A 668 -8.98 29.21 15.90
CA PRO A 668 -9.38 30.55 16.34
C PRO A 668 -8.73 31.65 15.50
N PRO A 669 -9.23 32.89 15.57
CA PRO A 669 -8.53 34.05 15.02
C PRO A 669 -7.13 34.23 15.60
N LEU A 670 -6.17 34.66 14.78
CA LEU A 670 -4.78 34.87 15.19
C LEU A 670 -4.65 35.79 16.39
N GLU A 671 -5.41 36.89 16.41
CA GLU A 671 -5.43 37.87 17.50
C GLU A 671 -5.84 37.28 18.85
N ASP A 672 -6.76 36.31 18.86
CA ASP A 672 -7.16 35.60 20.09
C ASP A 672 -6.08 34.64 20.56
N ILE A 673 -5.40 33.97 19.65
CA ILE A 673 -4.29 33.07 19.94
C ILE A 673 -3.11 33.86 20.51
N GLU A 674 -2.74 34.98 19.90
CA GLU A 674 -1.66 35.86 20.35
C GLU A 674 -1.97 36.48 21.71
N ALA A 675 -3.19 37.01 21.92
CA ALA A 675 -3.61 37.57 23.20
C ALA A 675 -3.55 36.54 24.35
N ALA A 676 -3.93 35.27 24.08
CA ALA A 676 -3.84 34.22 25.07
C ALA A 676 -2.38 33.86 25.40
N ALA A 677 -1.50 33.84 24.39
CA ALA A 677 -0.09 33.56 24.59
C ALA A 677 0.62 34.69 25.34
N ASP A 678 0.36 35.96 24.99
CA ASP A 678 0.93 37.14 25.68
C ASP A 678 0.52 37.19 27.14
N ALA A 679 -0.74 36.80 27.46
CA ALA A 679 -1.22 36.73 28.82
C ALA A 679 -0.50 35.66 29.67
N LEU A 680 -0.06 34.56 29.02
CA LEU A 680 0.71 33.51 29.73
C LEU A 680 2.17 33.94 29.95
N GLU A 681 2.80 34.60 28.98
CA GLU A 681 4.17 35.11 29.11
C GLU A 681 4.25 36.21 30.17
N ALA A 682 3.28 37.14 30.20
CA ALA A 682 3.22 38.20 31.22
C ALA A 682 3.08 37.66 32.66
N ARG A 683 2.46 36.49 32.82
CA ARG A 683 2.37 35.84 34.16
C ARG A 683 3.69 35.19 34.56
N ALA A 684 4.41 34.58 33.59
CA ALA A 684 5.70 33.96 33.83
C ALA A 684 6.80 34.96 34.16
N ASP A 685 6.75 36.19 33.58
CA ASP A 685 7.68 37.30 33.90
C ASP A 685 7.38 38.02 35.22
N GLY A 686 6.18 37.82 35.79
CA GLY A 686 5.74 38.43 37.02
C GLY A 686 5.94 37.55 38.27
N GLU A 687 6.26 36.29 38.11
CA GLU A 687 6.65 35.34 39.15
C GLU A 687 8.20 35.21 39.28
#